data_a8a84e48efa1f5879fc4b84951674504
#
_entry.id   a8a84e48efa1f5879fc4b84951674504
#
_cell.length_a   1.000
_cell.length_b   1.000
_cell.length_c   1.000
_cell.angle_alpha   90.00
_cell.angle_beta   90.00
_cell.angle_gamma   90.00
#
_symmetry.space_group_name_H-M   'P 1'
#
loop_
_entity.id
_entity.type
_entity.pdbx_description
1 polymer ?
#
loop_
_entity_poly.entity_id
_entity_poly.type
_entity_poly.pdbx_seq_one_letter_code
_entity_poly.pdbx_strand_id
1 'polypeptide(L)'
;MSGKGGRRTPLVADKRYGSAKPKAAPKPKAAASRRTAARRPRRKASWPVRLIAGAAGFLARGIWGIGWRAGFAVVSVLLLATLFFYAQLQPLGAYVDARTKGSVTLLDREGQVFAWRGETFGGQIDAASVSPYLRNAVVATEDKRFYSHFGISPRGIAGAIRINLAEGRGPLEGNGGSTITQQVAKLLCLGVAYDPAVWKTEGDYEDDCRRGGVWRKIKEVPFALALEAKFSKDEILTLYLNRAYLGAGARGFEAAAQRYFGKSANEVGPAEAAMLAGLLKAPTRYAPTANLKRSQDRAAVVLGLMHDQSYLTDAQYQDALANPARLSKAASARAGGYFADWVMESGPAFLTSDTTEDVIIRTTLDQHLQKSAEDALKQIFTTRLKDGSKAQAAIVVMSADGAVRAMVGGRDSQVSGAFNRATQAKRQTGSTFKPFVYAAALDMGWNLNTIVEDAPLTIHVPGSGDWSPKNYDKGYRGPITLTEALTHSVNTATVRVSEAVGRNAVREVANNFGFEADLAEGPALALGVSETTLLEMTGAYAGILNGGTSVRPYGMVELRLQGEDSALAGQEGGMGERVISDEAARELTYMMYQVIENGTGRRARLDGRQAAGKTGTTQAARDAWFIGFTADYVTGVWMGYDDNTPLTGVTGGGLPAEIWHEVMARVEDGVPPTPLPMANPGDYVMQPDYGVYPDTRPLPQPTQPGRQRPSGTEGFLVDLLGAILRGGN
;
A
#
# COMPACT_ATOMS: atom_id res chain seq x y z
N MET A 1 40.88 -32.04 19.33
CA MET A 1 40.41 -31.93 20.73
C MET A 1 39.02 -31.40 20.65
N SER A 2 38.11 -32.28 20.67
CA SER A 2 37.19 -32.68 21.76
C SER A 2 36.33 -31.52 22.22
N GLY A 3 35.00 -31.49 22.11
CA GLY A 3 34.02 -32.50 21.97
C GLY A 3 32.62 -31.95 22.27
N LYS A 4 31.65 -32.72 21.92
CA LYS A 4 30.23 -32.87 22.33
C LYS A 4 29.26 -31.86 21.75
N GLY A 5 28.44 -32.12 20.75
CA GLY A 5 27.63 -33.29 20.48
C GLY A 5 26.32 -33.28 21.29
N GLY A 6 25.28 -32.55 20.82
CA GLY A 6 23.94 -32.65 21.33
C GLY A 6 22.97 -32.94 20.18
N ARG A 7 22.78 -34.23 19.87
CA ARG A 7 21.72 -34.71 18.98
C ARG A 7 20.35 -34.52 19.65
N ARG A 8 19.45 -33.77 19.06
CA ARG A 8 18.03 -33.84 19.37
C ARG A 8 17.38 -34.91 18.47
N THR A 9 16.88 -35.96 19.11
CA THR A 9 16.09 -37.03 18.52
C THR A 9 14.74 -36.52 18.07
N PRO A 10 14.20 -36.99 16.93
CA PRO A 10 12.83 -36.71 16.52
C PRO A 10 11.85 -37.57 17.32
N LEU A 11 10.75 -36.97 17.76
CA LEU A 11 9.62 -37.63 18.40
C LEU A 11 8.86 -38.47 17.36
N VAL A 12 8.95 -39.78 17.50
CA VAL A 12 8.16 -40.74 16.76
C VAL A 12 6.82 -40.89 17.47
N ALA A 13 5.72 -40.68 16.76
CA ALA A 13 4.37 -40.93 17.23
C ALA A 13 4.12 -42.46 17.29
N ASP A 14 3.92 -42.99 18.49
CA ASP A 14 3.65 -44.40 18.72
C ASP A 14 2.15 -44.69 18.45
N LYS A 15 1.89 -45.45 17.39
CA LYS A 15 0.56 -45.99 17.07
C LYS A 15 0.38 -47.31 17.87
N ARG A 16 -0.44 -47.29 18.90
CA ARG A 16 -0.95 -48.52 19.49
C ARG A 16 -2.37 -48.83 18.97
N TYR A 17 -2.44 -49.69 18.00
CA TYR A 17 -3.67 -50.41 17.65
C TYR A 17 -3.79 -51.64 18.56
N GLY A 18 -4.82 -51.67 19.41
CA GLY A 18 -5.21 -52.86 20.16
C GLY A 18 -5.91 -53.85 19.25
N SER A 19 -5.35 -55.07 19.23
CA SER A 19 -5.88 -56.24 18.53
C SER A 19 -7.24 -56.67 19.06
N ALA A 20 -8.17 -56.94 18.14
CA ALA A 20 -9.47 -57.53 18.41
C ALA A 20 -9.31 -59.02 18.88
N LYS A 21 -9.95 -59.38 19.97
CA LYS A 21 -10.11 -60.78 20.40
C LYS A 21 -11.28 -61.42 19.65
N PRO A 22 -11.17 -62.72 19.28
CA PRO A 22 -12.22 -63.44 18.55
C PRO A 22 -13.43 -63.76 19.39
N LYS A 23 -14.62 -63.76 18.78
CA LYS A 23 -15.90 -64.11 19.36
C LYS A 23 -15.94 -65.63 19.69
N ALA A 24 -16.21 -65.98 20.95
CA ALA A 24 -16.52 -67.34 21.36
C ALA A 24 -17.98 -67.73 21.01
N ALA A 25 -18.16 -68.95 20.58
CA ALA A 25 -19.40 -69.55 20.17
C ALA A 25 -20.40 -69.74 21.35
N PRO A 26 -21.73 -69.85 21.09
CA PRO A 26 -22.75 -69.90 22.12
C PRO A 26 -22.87 -71.26 22.76
N LYS A 27 -22.92 -71.33 24.09
CA LYS A 27 -23.26 -72.58 24.87
C LYS A 27 -24.75 -72.68 25.02
N PRO A 28 -25.26 -73.94 25.12
CA PRO A 28 -26.69 -74.27 25.10
C PRO A 28 -27.45 -73.89 26.37
N LYS A 29 -28.73 -73.61 26.23
CA LYS A 29 -29.67 -73.23 27.29
C LYS A 29 -29.93 -74.44 28.20
N ALA A 30 -29.60 -74.25 29.49
CA ALA A 30 -30.10 -75.21 30.55
C ALA A 30 -31.43 -74.72 31.12
N ALA A 31 -32.33 -75.65 31.36
CA ALA A 31 -33.70 -75.41 31.81
C ALA A 31 -33.78 -74.76 33.19
N ALA A 32 -34.62 -73.72 33.33
CA ALA A 32 -34.86 -73.03 34.58
C ALA A 32 -35.75 -73.85 35.51
N SER A 33 -35.22 -74.32 36.64
CA SER A 33 -36.04 -74.78 37.77
C SER A 33 -36.51 -73.56 38.57
N ARG A 34 -37.83 -73.40 38.73
CA ARG A 34 -38.46 -72.47 39.64
C ARG A 34 -38.05 -72.71 41.05
N ARG A 35 -37.18 -71.91 41.61
CA ARG A 35 -37.01 -71.82 43.08
C ARG A 35 -37.75 -70.57 43.55
N THR A 36 -38.75 -70.79 44.38
CA THR A 36 -39.46 -69.70 45.10
C THR A 36 -38.48 -69.02 46.05
N ALA A 37 -38.20 -67.75 45.73
CA ALA A 37 -37.36 -66.87 46.58
C ALA A 37 -38.18 -66.44 47.81
N ALA A 38 -37.78 -66.95 48.98
CA ALA A 38 -38.29 -66.49 50.26
C ALA A 38 -38.01 -64.94 50.38
N ARG A 39 -39.07 -64.17 50.61
CA ARG A 39 -39.00 -62.72 50.92
C ARG A 39 -38.19 -62.53 52.20
N ARG A 40 -36.95 -62.09 52.12
CA ARG A 40 -36.23 -61.55 53.28
C ARG A 40 -36.98 -60.32 53.83
N PRO A 41 -37.22 -60.30 55.18
CA PRO A 41 -37.87 -59.14 55.78
C PRO A 41 -37.01 -57.85 55.56
N ARG A 42 -37.60 -56.84 54.97
CA ARG A 42 -36.97 -55.51 54.91
C ARG A 42 -36.69 -55.06 56.32
N ARG A 43 -35.42 -55.01 56.72
CA ARG A 43 -35.00 -54.31 57.94
C ARG A 43 -35.47 -52.90 57.82
N LYS A 44 -36.40 -52.47 58.71
CA LYS A 44 -36.84 -51.10 58.80
C LYS A 44 -35.61 -50.24 59.15
N ALA A 45 -35.20 -49.32 58.27
CA ALA A 45 -34.12 -48.40 58.55
C ALA A 45 -34.39 -47.68 59.89
N SER A 46 -33.34 -47.54 60.70
CA SER A 46 -33.41 -46.92 62.03
C SER A 46 -33.90 -45.45 61.86
N TRP A 47 -34.59 -44.94 62.87
CA TRP A 47 -35.19 -43.63 62.92
C TRP A 47 -34.27 -42.49 62.40
N PRO A 48 -32.96 -42.41 62.76
CA PRO A 48 -32.05 -41.36 62.20
C PRO A 48 -31.81 -41.48 60.68
N VAL A 49 -31.75 -42.71 60.13
CA VAL A 49 -31.59 -42.93 58.68
C VAL A 49 -32.82 -42.44 57.90
N ARG A 50 -34.03 -42.61 58.48
CA ARG A 50 -35.27 -42.05 57.86
C ARG A 50 -35.36 -40.57 57.87
N LEU A 51 -34.87 -39.88 58.94
CA LEU A 51 -34.78 -38.45 59.05
C LEU A 51 -33.78 -37.88 58.03
N ILE A 52 -32.59 -38.48 57.91
CA ILE A 52 -31.56 -38.05 56.95
C ILE A 52 -32.06 -38.27 55.53
N ALA A 53 -32.67 -39.41 55.24
CA ALA A 53 -33.24 -39.70 53.88
C ALA A 53 -34.44 -38.77 53.56
N GLY A 54 -35.25 -38.42 54.56
CA GLY A 54 -36.34 -37.44 54.41
C GLY A 54 -35.84 -36.02 54.18
N ALA A 55 -34.84 -35.57 54.93
CA ALA A 55 -34.19 -34.27 54.75
C ALA A 55 -33.46 -34.18 53.41
N ALA A 56 -32.72 -35.20 53.03
CA ALA A 56 -32.07 -35.29 51.71
C ALA A 56 -33.09 -35.30 50.58
N GLY A 57 -34.21 -36.01 50.72
CA GLY A 57 -35.30 -35.97 49.72
C GLY A 57 -36.04 -34.63 49.65
N PHE A 58 -36.16 -33.93 50.75
CA PHE A 58 -36.72 -32.58 50.77
C PHE A 58 -35.76 -31.54 50.10
N LEU A 59 -34.49 -31.61 50.44
CA LEU A 59 -33.44 -30.80 49.80
C LEU A 59 -33.32 -31.08 48.30
N ALA A 60 -33.33 -32.34 47.91
CA ALA A 60 -33.30 -32.75 46.50
C ALA A 60 -34.50 -32.26 45.71
N ARG A 61 -35.71 -32.30 46.30
CA ARG A 61 -36.94 -31.73 45.71
C ARG A 61 -36.91 -30.21 45.62
N GLY A 62 -36.38 -29.58 46.66
CA GLY A 62 -36.18 -28.10 46.68
C GLY A 62 -35.21 -27.65 45.61
N ILE A 63 -34.03 -28.31 45.52
CA ILE A 63 -33.03 -28.03 44.48
C ILE A 63 -33.59 -28.31 43.05
N TRP A 64 -34.32 -29.44 42.89
CA TRP A 64 -34.99 -29.76 41.64
C TRP A 64 -36.06 -28.75 41.25
N GLY A 65 -36.89 -28.31 42.20
CA GLY A 65 -37.95 -27.32 42.00
C GLY A 65 -37.40 -25.93 41.66
N ILE A 66 -36.29 -25.50 42.32
CA ILE A 66 -35.60 -24.24 41.98
C ILE A 66 -34.90 -24.37 40.60
N GLY A 67 -34.20 -25.47 40.36
CA GLY A 67 -33.51 -25.75 39.12
C GLY A 67 -34.45 -25.76 37.90
N TRP A 68 -35.63 -26.38 38.02
CA TRP A 68 -36.65 -26.41 36.99
C TRP A 68 -37.21 -24.98 36.69
N ARG A 69 -37.52 -24.20 37.73
CA ARG A 69 -38.02 -22.81 37.57
C ARG A 69 -36.96 -21.90 36.99
N ALA A 70 -35.73 -22.00 37.44
CA ALA A 70 -34.60 -21.27 36.88
C ALA A 70 -34.35 -21.65 35.40
N GLY A 71 -34.37 -22.93 35.08
CA GLY A 71 -34.28 -23.43 33.72
C GLY A 71 -35.38 -22.90 32.81
N PHE A 72 -36.64 -22.91 33.30
CA PHE A 72 -37.78 -22.37 32.57
C PHE A 72 -37.64 -20.86 32.33
N ALA A 73 -37.20 -20.08 33.35
CA ALA A 73 -36.96 -18.65 33.22
C ALA A 73 -35.86 -18.34 32.18
N VAL A 74 -34.75 -19.07 32.20
CA VAL A 74 -33.66 -18.94 31.23
C VAL A 74 -34.15 -19.24 29.80
N VAL A 75 -34.90 -20.32 29.60
CA VAL A 75 -35.46 -20.69 28.29
C VAL A 75 -36.44 -19.59 27.82
N SER A 76 -37.30 -19.10 28.71
CA SER A 76 -38.25 -18.02 28.36
C SER A 76 -37.54 -16.74 27.95
N VAL A 77 -36.52 -16.32 28.71
CA VAL A 77 -35.69 -15.14 28.36
C VAL A 77 -34.98 -15.36 27.00
N LEU A 78 -34.44 -16.54 26.78
CA LEU A 78 -33.79 -16.87 25.50
C LEU A 78 -34.76 -16.84 24.33
N LEU A 79 -35.97 -17.38 24.48
CA LEU A 79 -37.02 -17.33 23.45
C LEU A 79 -37.48 -15.90 23.17
N LEU A 80 -37.72 -15.09 24.22
CA LEU A 80 -38.10 -13.69 24.03
C LEU A 80 -37.00 -12.89 23.34
N ALA A 81 -35.75 -13.07 23.74
CA ALA A 81 -34.62 -12.43 23.10
C ALA A 81 -34.45 -12.88 21.62
N THR A 82 -34.69 -14.17 21.35
CA THR A 82 -34.66 -14.70 19.96
C THR A 82 -35.77 -14.09 19.11
N LEU A 83 -36.99 -13.99 19.63
CA LEU A 83 -38.10 -13.35 18.94
C LEU A 83 -37.86 -11.85 18.71
N PHE A 84 -37.29 -11.18 19.70
CA PHE A 84 -36.90 -9.77 19.55
C PHE A 84 -35.92 -9.57 18.40
N PHE A 85 -34.83 -10.33 18.35
CA PHE A 85 -33.88 -10.27 17.25
C PHE A 85 -34.48 -10.71 15.91
N TYR A 86 -35.31 -11.76 15.90
CA TYR A 86 -36.00 -12.20 14.69
C TYR A 86 -36.85 -11.10 14.05
N ALA A 87 -37.54 -10.33 14.88
CA ALA A 87 -38.37 -9.20 14.41
C ALA A 87 -37.53 -8.03 13.84
N GLN A 88 -36.28 -7.88 14.30
CA GLN A 88 -35.36 -6.83 13.86
C GLN A 88 -34.55 -7.23 12.62
N LEU A 89 -34.40 -8.53 12.33
CA LEU A 89 -33.65 -8.98 11.16
C LEU A 89 -34.28 -8.45 9.87
N GLN A 90 -33.47 -7.86 9.00
CA GLN A 90 -33.86 -7.41 7.67
C GLN A 90 -33.84 -8.58 6.66
N PRO A 91 -34.37 -8.40 5.43
CA PRO A 91 -34.18 -9.35 4.34
C PRO A 91 -32.70 -9.58 4.01
N LEU A 92 -32.36 -10.75 3.45
CA LEU A 92 -30.99 -11.16 3.15
C LEU A 92 -30.22 -10.11 2.35
N GLY A 93 -30.84 -9.54 1.30
CA GLY A 93 -30.19 -8.55 0.43
C GLY A 93 -29.67 -7.32 1.16
N ALA A 94 -30.38 -6.86 2.19
CA ALA A 94 -29.92 -5.71 2.99
C ALA A 94 -28.64 -5.99 3.82
N TYR A 95 -28.34 -7.26 4.05
CA TYR A 95 -27.12 -7.64 4.78
C TYR A 95 -25.97 -8.02 3.87
N VAL A 96 -26.22 -8.46 2.66
CA VAL A 96 -25.19 -8.83 1.69
C VAL A 96 -24.55 -7.57 1.10
N ASP A 97 -25.31 -6.51 0.88
CA ASP A 97 -24.89 -5.27 0.23
C ASP A 97 -24.53 -4.13 1.22
N ALA A 98 -24.12 -4.45 2.42
CA ALA A 98 -23.68 -3.42 3.38
C ALA A 98 -22.30 -2.87 3.01
N ARG A 99 -22.22 -2.17 1.88
CA ARG A 99 -21.05 -1.37 1.50
C ARG A 99 -21.05 -0.11 2.33
N THR A 100 -19.96 0.12 3.02
CA THR A 100 -19.73 1.34 3.77
C THR A 100 -18.62 2.17 3.13
N LYS A 101 -17.72 1.52 2.39
CA LYS A 101 -16.68 2.17 1.59
C LYS A 101 -16.46 1.41 0.28
N GLY A 102 -16.21 2.17 -0.78
CA GLY A 102 -15.78 1.64 -2.06
C GLY A 102 -14.32 1.25 -2.08
N SER A 103 -13.93 0.57 -3.14
CA SER A 103 -12.54 0.24 -3.43
C SER A 103 -12.00 1.06 -4.57
N VAL A 104 -10.68 1.28 -4.57
CA VAL A 104 -9.98 1.87 -5.69
C VAL A 104 -9.03 0.84 -6.28
N THR A 105 -9.26 0.50 -7.55
CA THR A 105 -8.37 -0.34 -8.35
C THR A 105 -7.49 0.54 -9.21
N LEU A 106 -6.17 0.44 -9.04
CA LEU A 106 -5.21 1.19 -9.83
C LEU A 106 -4.63 0.32 -10.94
N LEU A 107 -4.79 0.81 -12.17
CA LEU A 107 -4.24 0.21 -13.38
C LEU A 107 -3.01 0.99 -13.83
N ASP A 108 -1.99 0.29 -14.32
CA ASP A 108 -0.85 0.89 -14.99
C ASP A 108 -1.22 1.47 -16.37
N ARG A 109 -0.25 2.02 -17.09
CA ARG A 109 -0.44 2.59 -18.43
C ARG A 109 -1.00 1.58 -19.45
N GLU A 110 -0.72 0.29 -19.24
CA GLU A 110 -1.15 -0.81 -20.12
C GLU A 110 -2.50 -1.42 -19.70
N GLY A 111 -3.11 -0.88 -18.64
CA GLY A 111 -4.38 -1.38 -18.09
C GLY A 111 -4.24 -2.60 -17.19
N GLN A 112 -3.01 -2.95 -16.76
CA GLN A 112 -2.80 -4.04 -15.81
C GLN A 112 -2.93 -3.55 -14.37
N VAL A 113 -3.63 -4.30 -13.53
CA VAL A 113 -3.78 -3.96 -12.11
C VAL A 113 -2.42 -4.08 -11.41
N PHE A 114 -1.99 -3.02 -10.73
CA PHE A 114 -0.76 -3.04 -9.92
C PHE A 114 -1.00 -2.75 -8.44
N ALA A 115 -2.11 -2.09 -8.08
CA ALA A 115 -2.44 -1.81 -6.69
C ALA A 115 -3.95 -1.72 -6.47
N TRP A 116 -4.33 -1.94 -5.20
CA TRP A 116 -5.68 -1.68 -4.69
C TRP A 116 -5.58 -0.81 -3.44
N ARG A 117 -6.56 0.07 -3.23
CA ARG A 117 -6.73 0.86 -2.01
C ARG A 117 -8.18 0.75 -1.54
N GLY A 118 -8.41 0.98 -0.25
CA GLY A 118 -9.72 0.78 0.35
C GLY A 118 -10.08 -0.68 0.59
N GLU A 119 -11.34 -0.96 0.88
CA GLU A 119 -11.89 -2.30 1.05
C GLU A 119 -12.47 -2.79 -0.27
N THR A 120 -11.81 -3.75 -0.89
CA THR A 120 -12.29 -4.36 -2.14
C THR A 120 -13.48 -5.26 -1.85
N PHE A 121 -14.62 -4.98 -2.47
CA PHE A 121 -15.77 -5.85 -2.51
C PHE A 121 -15.90 -6.40 -3.93
N GLY A 122 -15.63 -7.68 -4.11
CA GLY A 122 -15.55 -8.28 -5.46
C GLY A 122 -16.87 -8.62 -6.12
N GLY A 123 -18.00 -8.16 -5.57
CA GLY A 123 -19.33 -8.60 -5.98
C GLY A 123 -19.92 -9.64 -5.03
N GLN A 124 -21.21 -9.90 -5.19
CA GLN A 124 -21.96 -10.85 -4.35
C GLN A 124 -21.77 -12.28 -4.87
N ILE A 125 -21.46 -13.20 -3.97
CA ILE A 125 -21.44 -14.64 -4.24
C ILE A 125 -22.49 -15.35 -3.41
N ASP A 126 -23.08 -16.40 -3.99
CA ASP A 126 -24.03 -17.28 -3.30
C ASP A 126 -23.33 -18.58 -2.91
N ALA A 127 -23.57 -19.06 -1.70
CA ALA A 127 -23.04 -20.33 -1.21
C ALA A 127 -23.47 -21.54 -2.07
N ALA A 128 -24.57 -21.44 -2.78
CA ALA A 128 -25.02 -22.49 -3.70
C ALA A 128 -24.22 -22.53 -5.01
N SER A 129 -23.77 -21.38 -5.51
CA SER A 129 -23.05 -21.23 -6.79
C SER A 129 -21.53 -21.16 -6.65
N VAL A 130 -21.01 -20.83 -5.47
CA VAL A 130 -19.56 -20.75 -5.22
C VAL A 130 -18.88 -22.11 -5.42
N SER A 131 -17.58 -22.10 -5.74
CA SER A 131 -16.77 -23.32 -5.87
C SER A 131 -17.07 -24.30 -4.70
N PRO A 132 -17.42 -25.56 -5.01
CA PRO A 132 -17.66 -26.57 -3.98
C PRO A 132 -16.45 -26.75 -3.05
N TYR A 133 -15.25 -26.60 -3.57
CA TYR A 133 -14.02 -26.67 -2.79
C TYR A 133 -13.95 -25.53 -1.77
N LEU A 134 -14.36 -24.31 -2.16
CA LEU A 134 -14.36 -23.17 -1.25
C LEU A 134 -15.40 -23.32 -0.14
N ARG A 135 -16.63 -23.65 -0.49
CA ARG A 135 -17.67 -23.93 0.47
C ARG A 135 -17.24 -24.98 1.49
N ASN A 136 -16.71 -26.10 0.99
CA ASN A 136 -16.27 -27.20 1.82
C ASN A 136 -15.04 -26.86 2.68
N ALA A 137 -14.08 -26.08 2.17
CA ALA A 137 -12.92 -25.60 2.92
C ALA A 137 -13.32 -24.74 4.11
N VAL A 138 -14.28 -23.81 3.91
CA VAL A 138 -14.80 -22.94 4.97
C VAL A 138 -15.51 -23.77 6.04
N VAL A 139 -16.43 -24.66 5.63
CA VAL A 139 -17.17 -25.54 6.56
C VAL A 139 -16.23 -26.47 7.31
N ALA A 140 -15.27 -27.10 6.62
CA ALA A 140 -14.30 -28.01 7.23
C ALA A 140 -13.42 -27.32 8.30
N THR A 141 -13.10 -26.05 8.08
CA THR A 141 -12.19 -25.27 8.92
C THR A 141 -12.90 -24.65 10.12
N GLU A 142 -14.05 -24.03 9.89
CA GLU A 142 -14.73 -23.19 10.88
C GLU A 142 -15.81 -23.94 11.65
N ASP A 143 -16.56 -24.80 10.98
CA ASP A 143 -17.71 -25.47 11.60
C ASP A 143 -18.06 -26.79 10.90
N LYS A 144 -17.31 -27.83 11.23
CA LYS A 144 -17.47 -29.21 10.69
C LYS A 144 -18.91 -29.73 10.67
N ARG A 145 -19.78 -29.24 11.55
CA ARG A 145 -21.18 -29.67 11.70
C ARG A 145 -22.17 -28.58 11.37
N PHE A 146 -21.80 -27.60 10.59
CA PHE A 146 -22.64 -26.46 10.24
C PHE A 146 -24.06 -26.85 9.82
N TYR A 147 -24.19 -27.83 8.93
CA TYR A 147 -25.48 -28.29 8.42
C TYR A 147 -26.25 -29.18 9.39
N SER A 148 -25.69 -29.55 10.55
CA SER A 148 -26.29 -30.51 11.47
C SER A 148 -26.70 -29.95 12.84
N HIS A 149 -26.54 -28.68 13.10
CA HIS A 149 -26.98 -28.01 14.32
C HIS A 149 -27.78 -26.72 14.00
N PHE A 150 -28.48 -26.18 14.99
CA PHE A 150 -29.30 -24.98 14.88
C PHE A 150 -28.59 -23.81 15.57
N GLY A 151 -27.66 -23.17 14.88
CA GLY A 151 -26.93 -21.95 15.26
C GLY A 151 -25.88 -22.12 16.35
N ILE A 152 -26.01 -23.11 17.22
CA ILE A 152 -25.10 -23.38 18.34
C ILE A 152 -24.69 -24.84 18.33
N SER A 153 -23.41 -25.10 18.63
CA SER A 153 -22.87 -26.45 18.68
C SER A 153 -22.35 -26.83 20.10
N PRO A 154 -23.19 -27.34 21.01
CA PRO A 154 -22.74 -27.74 22.36
C PRO A 154 -21.59 -28.75 22.33
N ARG A 155 -21.60 -29.68 21.35
CA ARG A 155 -20.50 -30.63 21.14
C ARG A 155 -19.23 -29.96 20.66
N GLY A 156 -19.35 -28.87 19.88
CA GLY A 156 -18.22 -28.03 19.44
C GLY A 156 -17.57 -27.32 20.63
N ILE A 157 -18.38 -26.69 21.47
CA ILE A 157 -17.94 -26.02 22.70
C ILE A 157 -17.21 -26.98 23.62
N ALA A 158 -17.83 -28.17 23.91
CA ALA A 158 -17.21 -29.17 24.74
C ALA A 158 -15.89 -29.74 24.16
N GLY A 159 -15.81 -29.88 22.83
CA GLY A 159 -14.60 -30.24 22.12
C GLY A 159 -13.49 -29.20 22.27
N ALA A 160 -13.81 -27.92 22.08
CA ALA A 160 -12.88 -26.82 22.24
C ALA A 160 -12.32 -26.71 23.66
N ILE A 161 -13.19 -26.83 24.68
CA ILE A 161 -12.79 -26.84 26.09
C ILE A 161 -11.82 -28.02 26.38
N ARG A 162 -12.12 -29.18 25.85
CA ARG A 162 -11.24 -30.39 26.05
C ARG A 162 -9.87 -30.18 25.43
N ILE A 163 -9.80 -29.59 24.24
CA ILE A 163 -8.53 -29.30 23.54
C ILE A 163 -7.73 -28.23 24.32
N ASN A 164 -8.37 -27.13 24.74
CA ASN A 164 -7.71 -26.09 25.51
C ASN A 164 -7.12 -26.63 26.83
N LEU A 165 -7.87 -27.41 27.56
CA LEU A 165 -7.39 -28.04 28.78
C LEU A 165 -6.25 -29.05 28.53
N ALA A 166 -6.30 -29.83 27.44
CA ALA A 166 -5.23 -30.74 27.06
C ALA A 166 -3.93 -29.98 26.67
N GLU A 167 -4.04 -28.76 26.18
CA GLU A 167 -2.92 -27.89 25.86
C GLU A 167 -2.48 -27.01 27.03
N GLY A 168 -3.01 -27.23 28.25
CA GLY A 168 -2.65 -26.46 29.44
C GLY A 168 -3.17 -25.02 29.50
N ARG A 169 -4.17 -24.70 28.68
CA ARG A 169 -4.83 -23.40 28.64
C ARG A 169 -6.13 -23.39 29.46
N GLY A 170 -6.62 -22.21 29.78
CA GLY A 170 -7.94 -22.06 30.40
C GLY A 170 -9.07 -22.62 29.51
N PRO A 171 -10.22 -23.00 30.08
CA PRO A 171 -11.30 -23.68 29.33
C PRO A 171 -11.81 -22.86 28.12
N LEU A 172 -11.72 -21.53 28.18
CA LEU A 172 -12.19 -20.61 27.14
C LEU A 172 -11.05 -19.88 26.41
N GLU A 173 -9.80 -20.28 26.66
CA GLU A 173 -8.60 -19.68 26.08
C GLU A 173 -8.07 -20.54 24.91
N GLY A 174 -7.92 -19.94 23.74
CA GLY A 174 -7.33 -20.58 22.56
C GLY A 174 -8.36 -21.03 21.54
N ASN A 175 -8.67 -22.32 21.45
CA ASN A 175 -9.63 -22.83 20.46
C ASN A 175 -11.06 -22.44 20.82
N GLY A 176 -11.73 -21.70 19.94
CA GLY A 176 -13.13 -21.29 20.08
C GLY A 176 -14.08 -22.37 19.55
N GLY A 177 -15.17 -22.62 20.27
CA GLY A 177 -16.26 -23.47 19.79
C GLY A 177 -17.40 -22.69 19.11
N SER A 178 -17.11 -21.51 18.54
CA SER A 178 -18.11 -20.69 17.87
C SER A 178 -18.47 -21.27 16.50
N THR A 179 -19.75 -21.29 16.18
CA THR A 179 -20.27 -21.75 14.88
C THR A 179 -20.16 -20.63 13.83
N ILE A 180 -20.29 -20.98 12.53
CA ILE A 180 -20.39 -20.01 11.43
C ILE A 180 -21.55 -19.04 11.71
N THR A 181 -22.72 -19.52 12.16
CA THR A 181 -23.86 -18.67 12.49
C THR A 181 -23.55 -17.64 13.59
N GLN A 182 -22.83 -18.05 14.64
CA GLN A 182 -22.36 -17.11 15.68
C GLN A 182 -21.33 -16.10 15.15
N GLN A 183 -20.50 -16.53 14.20
CA GLN A 183 -19.57 -15.61 13.54
C GLN A 183 -20.31 -14.61 12.65
N VAL A 184 -21.37 -15.03 11.91
CA VAL A 184 -22.25 -14.12 11.18
C VAL A 184 -22.91 -13.12 12.13
N ALA A 185 -23.43 -13.58 13.28
CA ALA A 185 -23.99 -12.67 14.29
C ALA A 185 -23.01 -11.56 14.71
N LYS A 186 -21.73 -11.91 14.85
CA LYS A 186 -20.65 -10.96 15.11
C LYS A 186 -20.38 -10.03 13.92
N LEU A 187 -20.35 -10.57 12.69
CA LEU A 187 -20.10 -9.77 11.47
C LEU A 187 -21.24 -8.78 11.20
N LEU A 188 -22.46 -9.09 11.64
CA LEU A 188 -23.64 -8.22 11.56
C LEU A 188 -23.77 -7.28 12.77
N CYS A 189 -22.76 -7.18 13.63
CA CYS A 189 -22.79 -6.36 14.86
C CYS A 189 -24.05 -6.59 15.73
N LEU A 190 -24.58 -7.80 15.74
CA LEU A 190 -25.85 -8.15 16.41
C LEU A 190 -27.04 -7.29 15.94
N GLY A 191 -27.03 -6.85 14.69
CA GLY A 191 -28.09 -6.04 14.09
C GLY A 191 -28.01 -4.54 14.38
N VAL A 192 -26.95 -4.06 15.04
CA VAL A 192 -26.71 -2.63 15.24
C VAL A 192 -26.15 -2.05 13.94
N ALA A 193 -26.80 -1.04 13.35
CA ALA A 193 -26.28 -0.35 12.18
C ALA A 193 -25.23 0.70 12.56
N TYR A 194 -24.35 1.03 11.61
CA TYR A 194 -23.41 2.15 11.78
C TYR A 194 -24.19 3.47 11.90
N ASP A 195 -23.83 4.28 12.88
CA ASP A 195 -24.38 5.61 13.09
C ASP A 195 -23.22 6.61 13.25
N PRO A 196 -23.04 7.54 12.29
CA PRO A 196 -21.98 8.56 12.37
C PRO A 196 -22.08 9.47 13.59
N ALA A 197 -23.25 9.58 14.22
CA ALA A 197 -23.40 10.35 15.47
C ALA A 197 -22.79 9.64 16.69
N VAL A 198 -22.65 8.31 16.64
CA VAL A 198 -22.09 7.47 17.71
C VAL A 198 -20.63 7.16 17.50
N TRP A 199 -20.25 6.80 16.27
CA TRP A 199 -18.88 6.43 15.90
C TRP A 199 -18.36 7.41 14.86
N LYS A 200 -17.17 7.99 15.12
CA LYS A 200 -16.55 8.97 14.20
C LYS A 200 -16.16 8.34 12.86
N THR A 201 -15.76 7.07 12.91
CA THR A 201 -15.38 6.30 11.73
C THR A 201 -16.01 4.91 11.78
N GLU A 202 -16.14 4.27 10.62
CA GLU A 202 -16.56 2.87 10.56
C GLU A 202 -15.57 1.92 11.21
N GLY A 203 -14.28 2.26 11.19
CA GLY A 203 -13.25 1.54 11.93
C GLY A 203 -13.56 1.50 13.42
N ASP A 204 -13.98 2.63 14.02
CA ASP A 204 -14.38 2.69 15.42
C ASP A 204 -15.61 1.82 15.71
N TYR A 205 -16.60 1.83 14.81
CA TYR A 205 -17.77 0.96 14.88
C TYR A 205 -17.40 -0.53 14.78
N GLU A 206 -16.55 -0.92 13.83
CA GLU A 206 -16.10 -2.31 13.70
C GLU A 206 -15.28 -2.76 14.92
N ASP A 207 -14.42 -1.91 15.42
CA ASP A 207 -13.62 -2.20 16.63
C ASP A 207 -14.51 -2.37 17.85
N ASP A 208 -15.55 -1.55 18.00
CA ASP A 208 -16.54 -1.70 19.05
C ASP A 208 -17.35 -2.99 18.91
N CYS A 209 -17.80 -3.32 17.70
CA CYS A 209 -18.45 -4.59 17.38
C CYS A 209 -17.56 -5.81 17.64
N ARG A 210 -16.25 -5.67 17.40
CA ARG A 210 -15.25 -6.75 17.61
C ARG A 210 -14.78 -6.82 19.06
N ARG A 211 -15.00 -5.80 19.87
CA ARG A 211 -14.56 -5.74 21.27
C ARG A 211 -15.09 -6.95 22.04
N GLY A 212 -14.17 -7.77 22.54
CA GLY A 212 -14.48 -9.01 23.23
C GLY A 212 -15.18 -8.79 24.57
N GLY A 213 -16.07 -9.71 24.94
CA GLY A 213 -16.69 -9.68 26.26
C GLY A 213 -17.72 -10.80 26.44
N VAL A 214 -17.92 -11.23 27.69
CA VAL A 214 -18.90 -12.26 28.04
C VAL A 214 -20.31 -11.86 27.64
N TRP A 215 -20.67 -10.58 27.82
CA TRP A 215 -21.98 -10.05 27.46
C TRP A 215 -22.28 -10.16 25.97
N ARG A 216 -21.29 -9.89 25.13
CA ARG A 216 -21.45 -10.09 23.67
C ARG A 216 -21.70 -11.55 23.35
N LYS A 217 -20.91 -12.46 23.92
CA LYS A 217 -21.10 -13.91 23.72
C LYS A 217 -22.49 -14.41 24.17
N ILE A 218 -23.06 -13.83 25.24
CA ILE A 218 -24.42 -14.12 25.66
C ILE A 218 -25.44 -13.65 24.62
N LYS A 219 -25.29 -12.45 24.07
CA LYS A 219 -26.17 -11.89 23.04
C LYS A 219 -26.06 -12.61 21.69
N GLU A 220 -24.87 -13.15 21.35
CA GLU A 220 -24.65 -13.94 20.12
C GLU A 220 -25.57 -15.17 20.07
N VAL A 221 -25.91 -15.76 21.21
CA VAL A 221 -26.74 -16.97 21.29
C VAL A 221 -28.16 -16.73 20.75
N PRO A 222 -28.98 -15.84 21.30
CA PRO A 222 -30.32 -15.58 20.78
C PRO A 222 -30.32 -15.00 19.37
N PHE A 223 -29.30 -14.21 19.00
CA PHE A 223 -29.16 -13.67 17.65
C PHE A 223 -28.88 -14.78 16.62
N ALA A 224 -27.98 -15.72 16.96
CA ALA A 224 -27.70 -16.88 16.10
C ALA A 224 -28.94 -17.78 15.92
N LEU A 225 -29.74 -17.98 16.98
CA LEU A 225 -31.00 -18.69 16.88
C LEU A 225 -32.03 -17.95 16.00
N ALA A 226 -32.06 -16.62 16.07
CA ALA A 226 -32.93 -15.80 15.23
C ALA A 226 -32.51 -15.88 13.73
N LEU A 227 -31.20 -15.87 13.44
CA LEU A 227 -30.68 -16.08 12.09
C LEU A 227 -31.12 -17.44 11.54
N GLU A 228 -30.96 -18.52 12.29
CA GLU A 228 -31.35 -19.88 11.87
C GLU A 228 -32.87 -20.05 11.73
N ALA A 229 -33.66 -19.27 12.46
CA ALA A 229 -35.11 -19.27 12.30
C ALA A 229 -35.58 -18.51 11.06
N LYS A 230 -34.80 -17.51 10.60
CA LYS A 230 -35.18 -16.64 9.49
C LYS A 230 -34.53 -17.05 8.17
N PHE A 231 -33.32 -17.56 8.18
CA PHE A 231 -32.49 -17.87 7.01
C PHE A 231 -32.12 -19.35 6.96
N SER A 232 -32.04 -19.89 5.75
CA SER A 232 -31.48 -21.21 5.49
C SER A 232 -29.97 -21.26 5.78
N LYS A 233 -29.41 -22.48 5.88
CA LYS A 233 -27.99 -22.67 6.05
C LYS A 233 -27.13 -22.06 4.95
N ASP A 234 -27.59 -22.19 3.70
CA ASP A 234 -26.88 -21.62 2.56
C ASP A 234 -26.94 -20.10 2.55
N GLU A 235 -28.07 -19.50 2.95
CA GLU A 235 -28.17 -18.04 3.12
C GLU A 235 -27.28 -17.52 4.25
N ILE A 236 -27.18 -18.22 5.38
CA ILE A 236 -26.26 -17.88 6.46
C ILE A 236 -24.80 -17.99 5.98
N LEU A 237 -24.48 -19.04 5.21
CA LEU A 237 -23.14 -19.19 4.64
C LEU A 237 -22.85 -18.11 3.60
N THR A 238 -23.83 -17.73 2.79
CA THR A 238 -23.75 -16.59 1.85
C THR A 238 -23.37 -15.31 2.59
N LEU A 239 -24.04 -14.98 3.69
CA LEU A 239 -23.65 -13.84 4.54
C LEU A 239 -22.20 -13.94 5.03
N TYR A 240 -21.79 -15.12 5.47
CA TYR A 240 -20.43 -15.34 5.93
C TYR A 240 -19.39 -15.13 4.83
N LEU A 241 -19.64 -15.72 3.65
CA LEU A 241 -18.75 -15.65 2.51
C LEU A 241 -18.58 -14.21 1.96
N ASN A 242 -19.61 -13.39 2.06
CA ASN A 242 -19.55 -12.01 1.57
C ASN A 242 -19.00 -11.00 2.59
N ARG A 243 -19.01 -11.32 3.89
CA ARG A 243 -18.63 -10.35 4.94
C ARG A 243 -17.33 -10.64 5.67
N ALA A 244 -16.77 -11.86 5.54
CA ALA A 244 -15.55 -12.23 6.23
C ALA A 244 -14.36 -11.42 5.72
N TYR A 245 -13.57 -10.83 6.63
CA TYR A 245 -12.33 -10.16 6.27
C TYR A 245 -11.21 -11.19 6.04
N LEU A 246 -10.53 -11.09 4.91
CA LEU A 246 -9.54 -12.07 4.43
C LEU A 246 -8.13 -11.48 4.27
N GLY A 247 -7.89 -10.34 4.88
CA GLY A 247 -6.56 -9.70 4.87
C GLY A 247 -6.32 -8.84 3.63
N ALA A 248 -5.30 -8.00 3.70
CA ALA A 248 -4.89 -7.10 2.63
C ALA A 248 -6.03 -6.23 2.05
N GLY A 249 -7.03 -5.83 2.86
CA GLY A 249 -8.18 -5.06 2.42
C GLY A 249 -9.29 -5.87 1.73
N ALA A 250 -9.16 -7.19 1.57
CA ALA A 250 -10.19 -8.01 0.94
C ALA A 250 -11.31 -8.37 1.94
N ARG A 251 -12.53 -7.91 1.67
CA ARG A 251 -13.74 -8.25 2.40
C ARG A 251 -14.64 -9.11 1.51
N GLY A 252 -14.98 -10.30 1.99
CA GLY A 252 -15.63 -11.33 1.19
C GLY A 252 -14.66 -12.21 0.39
N PHE A 253 -15.11 -13.41 0.07
CA PHE A 253 -14.28 -14.40 -0.62
C PHE A 253 -14.10 -14.10 -2.09
N GLU A 254 -15.05 -13.44 -2.74
CA GLU A 254 -14.90 -12.99 -4.14
C GLU A 254 -13.76 -11.98 -4.25
N ALA A 255 -13.79 -10.93 -3.41
CA ALA A 255 -12.72 -9.94 -3.37
C ALA A 255 -11.35 -10.57 -3.09
N ALA A 256 -11.29 -11.54 -2.16
CA ALA A 256 -10.06 -12.24 -1.84
C ALA A 256 -9.56 -13.13 -3.00
N ALA A 257 -10.45 -13.82 -3.70
CA ALA A 257 -10.10 -14.66 -4.84
C ALA A 257 -9.57 -13.82 -6.01
N GLN A 258 -10.26 -12.73 -6.34
CA GLN A 258 -9.80 -11.79 -7.35
C GLN A 258 -8.46 -11.15 -6.97
N ARG A 259 -8.33 -10.68 -5.73
CA ARG A 259 -7.12 -10.02 -5.25
C ARG A 259 -5.91 -10.93 -5.24
N TYR A 260 -6.05 -12.16 -4.76
CA TYR A 260 -4.91 -13.07 -4.60
C TYR A 260 -4.63 -13.89 -5.86
N PHE A 261 -5.68 -14.29 -6.59
CA PHE A 261 -5.54 -15.23 -7.70
C PHE A 261 -5.96 -14.63 -9.05
N GLY A 262 -6.61 -13.46 -9.08
CA GLY A 262 -7.09 -12.83 -10.32
C GLY A 262 -8.23 -13.59 -10.99
N LYS A 263 -9.05 -14.32 -10.21
CA LYS A 263 -10.19 -15.09 -10.70
C LYS A 263 -11.35 -15.06 -9.70
N SER A 264 -12.55 -15.44 -10.17
CA SER A 264 -13.74 -15.54 -9.31
C SER A 264 -13.59 -16.63 -8.24
N ALA A 265 -14.24 -16.41 -7.08
CA ALA A 265 -14.41 -17.43 -6.04
C ALA A 265 -15.16 -18.67 -6.53
N ASN A 266 -15.94 -18.56 -7.62
CA ASN A 266 -16.63 -19.70 -8.26
C ASN A 266 -15.64 -20.64 -8.98
N GLU A 267 -14.44 -20.16 -9.34
CA GLU A 267 -13.46 -20.87 -10.14
C GLU A 267 -12.25 -21.39 -9.36
N VAL A 268 -12.18 -21.11 -8.04
CA VAL A 268 -11.04 -21.54 -7.23
C VAL A 268 -10.98 -23.04 -7.06
N GLY A 269 -9.80 -23.59 -7.26
CA GLY A 269 -9.50 -25.00 -7.04
C GLY A 269 -9.23 -25.36 -5.57
N PRO A 270 -8.92 -26.63 -5.26
CA PRO A 270 -8.72 -27.11 -3.88
C PRO A 270 -7.63 -26.35 -3.12
N ALA A 271 -6.47 -26.11 -3.72
CA ALA A 271 -5.34 -25.43 -3.08
C ALA A 271 -5.64 -23.96 -2.77
N GLU A 272 -6.31 -23.26 -3.71
CA GLU A 272 -6.72 -21.86 -3.57
C GLU A 272 -7.83 -21.71 -2.53
N ALA A 273 -8.84 -22.57 -2.58
CA ALA A 273 -9.93 -22.62 -1.62
C ALA A 273 -9.42 -22.84 -0.19
N ALA A 274 -8.48 -23.79 -0.01
CA ALA A 274 -7.85 -24.05 1.26
C ALA A 274 -7.00 -22.85 1.76
N MET A 275 -6.33 -22.15 0.86
CA MET A 275 -5.60 -20.93 1.21
C MET A 275 -6.56 -19.84 1.70
N LEU A 276 -7.63 -19.55 0.97
CA LEU A 276 -8.63 -18.55 1.37
C LEU A 276 -9.27 -18.89 2.73
N ALA A 277 -9.72 -20.13 2.93
CA ALA A 277 -10.27 -20.55 4.22
C ALA A 277 -9.23 -20.49 5.34
N GLY A 278 -7.96 -20.73 5.03
CA GLY A 278 -6.84 -20.61 5.96
C GLY A 278 -6.65 -19.23 6.55
N LEU A 279 -7.04 -18.16 5.81
CA LEU A 279 -6.94 -16.77 6.23
C LEU A 279 -7.85 -16.43 7.41
N LEU A 280 -9.00 -17.09 7.54
CA LEU A 280 -10.01 -16.80 8.57
C LEU A 280 -9.44 -16.85 9.99
N LYS A 281 -8.43 -17.66 10.24
CA LYS A 281 -7.81 -17.79 11.56
C LYS A 281 -7.08 -16.50 12.01
N ALA A 282 -6.37 -15.83 11.12
CA ALA A 282 -5.64 -14.59 11.35
C ALA A 282 -5.34 -13.92 10.01
N PRO A 283 -6.29 -13.16 9.43
CA PRO A 283 -6.23 -12.67 8.05
C PRO A 283 -4.95 -11.92 7.71
N THR A 284 -4.56 -10.94 8.53
CA THR A 284 -3.33 -10.15 8.32
C THR A 284 -2.07 -11.02 8.40
N ARG A 285 -2.01 -11.97 9.34
CA ARG A 285 -0.83 -12.82 9.55
C ARG A 285 -0.63 -13.84 8.44
N TYR A 286 -1.74 -14.38 7.91
CA TYR A 286 -1.72 -15.44 6.88
C TYR A 286 -1.92 -14.89 5.47
N ALA A 287 -2.09 -13.58 5.28
CA ALA A 287 -2.19 -12.97 3.95
C ALA A 287 -1.02 -13.45 3.05
N PRO A 288 -1.29 -14.05 1.89
CA PRO A 288 -0.23 -14.62 1.05
C PRO A 288 0.66 -13.54 0.43
N THR A 289 0.18 -12.31 0.31
CA THR A 289 0.96 -11.14 -0.08
C THR A 289 2.00 -10.74 0.98
N ALA A 290 1.74 -11.01 2.27
CA ALA A 290 2.71 -10.76 3.34
C ALA A 290 3.75 -11.89 3.45
N ASN A 291 3.30 -13.16 3.38
CA ASN A 291 4.20 -14.32 3.42
C ASN A 291 3.54 -15.55 2.76
N LEU A 292 3.86 -15.76 1.49
CA LEU A 292 3.27 -16.83 0.69
C LEU A 292 3.51 -18.23 1.30
N LYS A 293 4.73 -18.53 1.77
CA LYS A 293 5.06 -19.84 2.35
C LYS A 293 4.23 -20.13 3.60
N ARG A 294 4.08 -19.14 4.49
CA ARG A 294 3.23 -19.28 5.69
C ARG A 294 1.76 -19.51 5.33
N SER A 295 1.27 -18.86 4.29
CA SER A 295 -0.09 -19.05 3.80
C SER A 295 -0.29 -20.45 3.22
N GLN A 296 0.66 -20.94 2.42
CA GLN A 296 0.67 -22.30 1.88
C GLN A 296 0.73 -23.38 2.99
N ASP A 297 1.58 -23.17 4.01
CA ASP A 297 1.65 -24.08 5.17
C ASP A 297 0.31 -24.13 5.92
N ARG A 298 -0.39 -23.01 6.02
CA ARG A 298 -1.74 -22.96 6.61
C ARG A 298 -2.77 -23.61 5.71
N ALA A 299 -2.69 -23.43 4.39
CA ALA A 299 -3.55 -24.09 3.41
C ALA A 299 -3.41 -25.62 3.46
N ALA A 300 -2.20 -26.14 3.63
CA ALA A 300 -1.95 -27.58 3.79
C ALA A 300 -2.70 -28.16 5.00
N VAL A 301 -2.81 -27.41 6.11
CA VAL A 301 -3.62 -27.83 7.28
C VAL A 301 -5.10 -27.89 6.91
N VAL A 302 -5.61 -26.92 6.13
CA VAL A 302 -7.02 -26.92 5.68
C VAL A 302 -7.29 -28.06 4.72
N LEU A 303 -6.39 -28.33 3.78
CA LEU A 303 -6.48 -29.49 2.87
C LEU A 303 -6.59 -30.80 3.66
N GLY A 304 -5.80 -30.97 4.73
CA GLY A 304 -5.91 -32.10 5.62
C GLY A 304 -7.30 -32.22 6.29
N LEU A 305 -7.86 -31.09 6.75
CA LEU A 305 -9.21 -31.07 7.33
C LEU A 305 -10.31 -31.43 6.30
N MET A 306 -10.15 -30.95 5.05
CA MET A 306 -11.07 -31.30 3.96
C MET A 306 -11.00 -32.79 3.61
N HIS A 307 -9.80 -33.34 3.54
CA HIS A 307 -9.57 -34.76 3.27
C HIS A 307 -10.13 -35.65 4.40
N ASP A 308 -9.83 -35.35 5.69
CA ASP A 308 -10.33 -36.05 6.84
C ASP A 308 -11.86 -36.05 6.95
N GLN A 309 -12.51 -35.09 6.30
CA GLN A 309 -13.98 -34.98 6.24
C GLN A 309 -14.57 -35.48 4.92
N SER A 310 -13.77 -36.11 4.07
CA SER A 310 -14.16 -36.68 2.78
C SER A 310 -14.69 -35.66 1.78
N TYR A 311 -14.23 -34.40 1.88
CA TYR A 311 -14.48 -33.35 0.87
C TYR A 311 -13.48 -33.38 -0.29
N LEU A 312 -12.37 -34.10 -0.12
CA LEU A 312 -11.37 -34.37 -1.15
C LEU A 312 -11.09 -35.85 -1.25
N THR A 313 -10.89 -36.34 -2.46
CA THR A 313 -10.31 -37.69 -2.67
C THR A 313 -8.81 -37.67 -2.38
N ASP A 314 -8.20 -38.85 -2.17
CA ASP A 314 -6.75 -38.97 -1.97
C ASP A 314 -5.96 -38.31 -3.11
N ALA A 315 -6.38 -38.50 -4.37
CA ALA A 315 -5.73 -37.93 -5.53
C ALA A 315 -5.80 -36.38 -5.54
N GLN A 316 -6.96 -35.78 -5.25
CA GLN A 316 -7.13 -34.31 -5.15
C GLN A 316 -6.32 -33.73 -3.99
N TYR A 317 -6.25 -34.42 -2.86
CA TYR A 317 -5.48 -34.00 -1.71
C TYR A 317 -3.99 -34.00 -2.01
N GLN A 318 -3.45 -35.07 -2.62
CA GLN A 318 -2.04 -35.15 -2.96
C GLN A 318 -1.66 -34.14 -4.06
N ASP A 319 -2.50 -33.95 -5.07
CA ASP A 319 -2.29 -32.95 -6.10
C ASP A 319 -2.24 -31.52 -5.51
N ALA A 320 -3.19 -31.16 -4.66
CA ALA A 320 -3.24 -29.84 -4.04
C ALA A 320 -2.03 -29.56 -3.11
N LEU A 321 -1.46 -30.59 -2.50
CA LEU A 321 -0.23 -30.48 -1.71
C LEU A 321 1.02 -30.33 -2.60
N ALA A 322 1.07 -31.03 -3.72
CA ALA A 322 2.17 -30.97 -4.69
C ALA A 322 2.16 -29.63 -5.47
N ASN A 323 0.96 -29.10 -5.73
CA ASN A 323 0.72 -27.87 -6.49
C ASN A 323 0.04 -26.79 -5.60
N PRO A 324 0.75 -26.23 -4.60
CA PRO A 324 0.17 -25.23 -3.71
C PRO A 324 -0.22 -23.96 -4.46
N ALA A 325 -1.26 -23.29 -4.01
CA ALA A 325 -1.75 -22.05 -4.61
C ALA A 325 -0.65 -20.99 -4.74
N ARG A 326 -0.64 -20.29 -5.86
CA ARG A 326 0.29 -19.21 -6.19
C ARG A 326 -0.48 -17.91 -6.36
N LEU A 327 0.19 -16.79 -6.07
CA LEU A 327 -0.38 -15.47 -6.33
C LEU A 327 -0.42 -15.20 -7.84
N SER A 328 -1.42 -14.44 -8.27
CA SER A 328 -1.45 -13.84 -9.61
C SER A 328 -0.28 -12.87 -9.79
N LYS A 329 0.02 -12.49 -11.03
CA LYS A 329 1.05 -11.49 -11.31
C LYS A 329 0.76 -10.18 -10.59
N ALA A 330 -0.50 -9.69 -10.65
CA ALA A 330 -0.96 -8.48 -9.98
C ALA A 330 -0.81 -8.55 -8.45
N ALA A 331 -1.18 -9.68 -7.83
CA ALA A 331 -1.02 -9.88 -6.39
C ALA A 331 0.44 -10.03 -5.95
N SER A 332 1.30 -10.51 -6.85
CA SER A 332 2.74 -10.65 -6.63
C SER A 332 3.49 -9.34 -6.89
N ALA A 333 2.91 -8.44 -7.67
CA ALA A 333 3.47 -7.13 -7.97
C ALA A 333 3.44 -6.29 -6.68
N ARG A 334 4.61 -6.14 -6.06
CA ARG A 334 4.83 -5.29 -4.88
C ARG A 334 5.32 -3.90 -5.25
N ALA A 335 5.50 -3.69 -6.56
CA ALA A 335 6.02 -2.46 -7.13
C ALA A 335 4.99 -1.33 -7.06
N GLY A 336 5.47 -0.09 -6.89
CA GLY A 336 4.63 1.10 -7.03
C GLY A 336 3.81 1.52 -5.80
N GLY A 337 4.12 1.01 -4.58
CA GLY A 337 3.40 1.41 -3.37
C GLY A 337 3.36 2.93 -3.14
N TYR A 338 4.50 3.60 -3.25
CA TYR A 338 4.63 5.06 -3.14
C TYR A 338 3.90 5.81 -4.25
N PHE A 339 3.95 5.29 -5.48
CA PHE A 339 3.23 5.87 -6.61
C PHE A 339 1.71 5.75 -6.40
N ALA A 340 1.22 4.59 -5.97
CA ALA A 340 -0.20 4.38 -5.70
C ALA A 340 -0.71 5.32 -4.60
N ASP A 341 0.05 5.48 -3.51
CA ASP A 341 -0.31 6.38 -2.41
C ASP A 341 -0.34 7.84 -2.89
N TRP A 342 0.66 8.26 -3.69
CA TRP A 342 0.67 9.60 -4.28
C TRP A 342 -0.51 9.86 -5.22
N VAL A 343 -0.88 8.91 -6.08
CA VAL A 343 -2.05 9.06 -6.96
C VAL A 343 -3.34 9.21 -6.13
N MET A 344 -3.47 8.44 -5.04
CA MET A 344 -4.61 8.55 -4.14
C MET A 344 -4.66 9.91 -3.42
N GLU A 345 -3.51 10.45 -3.01
CA GLU A 345 -3.41 11.76 -2.34
C GLU A 345 -3.66 12.93 -3.30
N SER A 346 -3.29 12.78 -4.58
CA SER A 346 -3.46 13.83 -5.60
C SER A 346 -4.84 13.86 -6.24
N GLY A 347 -5.65 12.79 -6.06
CA GLY A 347 -7.03 12.72 -6.55
C GLY A 347 -8.05 13.37 -5.61
N PRO A 348 -9.28 13.62 -6.09
CA PRO A 348 -10.35 14.14 -5.24
C PRO A 348 -10.67 13.15 -4.11
N ALA A 349 -10.66 13.60 -2.86
CA ALA A 349 -10.82 12.75 -1.67
C ALA A 349 -12.12 11.93 -1.69
N PHE A 350 -13.23 12.51 -2.16
CA PHE A 350 -14.51 11.84 -2.25
C PHE A 350 -14.56 10.70 -3.28
N LEU A 351 -13.59 10.63 -4.21
CA LEU A 351 -13.46 9.54 -5.19
C LEU A 351 -12.30 8.60 -4.86
N THR A 352 -11.34 9.03 -4.05
CA THR A 352 -10.13 8.24 -3.78
C THR A 352 -10.12 7.64 -2.38
N SER A 353 -10.56 8.37 -1.34
CA SER A 353 -10.50 7.92 0.05
C SER A 353 -11.86 7.75 0.72
N ASP A 354 -12.87 8.54 0.32
CA ASP A 354 -14.18 8.59 0.95
C ASP A 354 -15.31 8.08 0.05
N THR A 355 -14.95 7.44 -1.08
CA THR A 355 -15.92 6.87 -2.00
C THR A 355 -16.70 5.70 -1.39
N THR A 356 -17.99 5.62 -1.68
CA THR A 356 -18.83 4.45 -1.42
C THR A 356 -18.93 3.52 -2.63
N GLU A 357 -18.47 3.99 -3.81
CA GLU A 357 -18.47 3.25 -5.06
C GLU A 357 -17.10 2.63 -5.36
N ASP A 358 -17.10 1.55 -6.11
CA ASP A 358 -15.87 0.94 -6.62
C ASP A 358 -15.35 1.75 -7.80
N VAL A 359 -14.13 2.27 -7.68
CA VAL A 359 -13.48 3.17 -8.63
C VAL A 359 -12.30 2.48 -9.31
N ILE A 360 -12.16 2.71 -10.60
CA ILE A 360 -10.99 2.30 -11.37
C ILE A 360 -10.22 3.55 -11.79
N ILE A 361 -8.93 3.60 -11.44
CA ILE A 361 -8.02 4.66 -11.86
C ILE A 361 -6.97 4.07 -12.80
N ARG A 362 -6.97 4.51 -14.07
CA ARG A 362 -5.86 4.26 -14.99
C ARG A 362 -4.79 5.31 -14.75
N THR A 363 -3.55 4.87 -14.61
CA THR A 363 -2.42 5.71 -14.23
C THR A 363 -1.35 5.75 -15.29
N THR A 364 -0.36 6.62 -15.09
CA THR A 364 0.84 6.73 -15.92
C THR A 364 1.92 5.71 -15.58
N LEU A 365 1.77 4.93 -14.50
CA LEU A 365 2.77 3.98 -14.03
C LEU A 365 3.17 2.99 -15.14
N ASP A 366 4.46 2.76 -15.28
CA ASP A 366 5.02 1.65 -16.05
C ASP A 366 5.67 0.66 -15.07
N GLN A 367 5.09 -0.54 -14.95
CA GLN A 367 5.58 -1.53 -13.99
C GLN A 367 7.01 -2.01 -14.28
N HIS A 368 7.44 -1.99 -15.54
CA HIS A 368 8.80 -2.35 -15.91
C HIS A 368 9.80 -1.28 -15.45
N LEU A 369 9.49 0.01 -15.70
CA LEU A 369 10.32 1.13 -15.25
C LEU A 369 10.34 1.25 -13.73
N GLN A 370 9.20 1.02 -13.06
CA GLN A 370 9.12 0.97 -11.61
C GLN A 370 10.06 -0.09 -11.03
N LYS A 371 9.98 -1.31 -11.57
CA LYS A 371 10.85 -2.40 -11.13
C LYS A 371 12.32 -2.10 -11.39
N SER A 372 12.65 -1.51 -12.53
CA SER A 372 14.00 -1.11 -12.89
C SER A 372 14.58 -0.11 -11.89
N ALA A 373 13.79 0.89 -11.47
CA ALA A 373 14.21 1.86 -10.46
C ALA A 373 14.42 1.20 -9.08
N GLU A 374 13.52 0.33 -8.65
CA GLU A 374 13.64 -0.40 -7.38
C GLU A 374 14.84 -1.34 -7.35
N ASP A 375 15.07 -2.10 -8.41
CA ASP A 375 16.18 -3.04 -8.53
C ASP A 375 17.53 -2.30 -8.57
N ALA A 376 17.62 -1.17 -9.28
CA ALA A 376 18.82 -0.33 -9.33
C ALA A 376 19.16 0.23 -7.93
N LEU A 377 18.18 0.78 -7.23
CA LEU A 377 18.36 1.28 -5.86
C LEU A 377 18.83 0.17 -4.93
N LYS A 378 18.17 -0.97 -4.96
CA LYS A 378 18.52 -2.13 -4.15
C LYS A 378 19.94 -2.63 -4.43
N GLN A 379 20.34 -2.71 -5.69
CA GLN A 379 21.68 -3.12 -6.09
C GLN A 379 22.75 -2.17 -5.52
N ILE A 380 22.59 -0.86 -5.73
CA ILE A 380 23.56 0.15 -5.22
C ILE A 380 23.61 0.11 -3.69
N PHE A 381 22.47 0.04 -3.02
CA PHE A 381 22.44 0.01 -1.55
C PHE A 381 23.09 -1.24 -0.97
N THR A 382 22.92 -2.39 -1.63
CA THR A 382 23.52 -3.65 -1.19
C THR A 382 25.05 -3.68 -1.45
N THR A 383 25.51 -3.07 -2.54
CA THR A 383 26.93 -3.17 -2.97
C THR A 383 27.80 -2.02 -2.49
N ARG A 384 27.22 -0.83 -2.26
CA ARG A 384 27.95 0.41 -1.98
C ARG A 384 27.80 0.94 -0.56
N LEU A 385 26.72 0.59 0.16
CA LEU A 385 26.54 1.05 1.52
C LEU A 385 27.01 -0.01 2.54
N LYS A 386 27.47 0.48 3.69
CA LYS A 386 27.83 -0.40 4.82
C LYS A 386 26.57 -0.99 5.43
N ASP A 387 26.69 -2.22 5.94
CA ASP A 387 25.63 -2.86 6.71
C ASP A 387 25.19 -1.97 7.87
N GLY A 388 23.85 -1.87 8.06
CA GLY A 388 23.28 -1.03 9.11
C GLY A 388 23.16 0.46 8.76
N SER A 389 23.57 0.91 7.55
CA SER A 389 23.33 2.28 7.10
C SER A 389 21.85 2.63 7.12
N LYS A 390 21.50 3.80 7.68
CA LYS A 390 20.14 4.36 7.71
C LYS A 390 19.87 5.33 6.55
N ALA A 391 20.85 5.52 5.65
CA ALA A 391 20.68 6.40 4.50
C ALA A 391 19.45 5.99 3.67
N GLN A 392 18.70 6.98 3.21
CA GLN A 392 17.54 6.86 2.34
C GLN A 392 17.86 7.39 0.96
N ALA A 393 17.07 6.97 -0.02
CA ALA A 393 17.07 7.58 -1.34
C ALA A 393 15.64 7.58 -1.89
N ALA A 394 15.36 8.51 -2.78
CA ALA A 394 14.13 8.59 -3.55
C ALA A 394 14.47 8.72 -5.03
N ILE A 395 13.61 8.17 -5.89
CA ILE A 395 13.75 8.19 -7.35
C ILE A 395 12.40 8.53 -7.96
N VAL A 396 12.42 9.40 -8.97
CA VAL A 396 11.26 9.68 -9.84
C VAL A 396 11.73 9.52 -11.27
N VAL A 397 11.03 8.71 -12.06
CA VAL A 397 11.20 8.60 -13.51
C VAL A 397 9.96 9.17 -14.19
N MET A 398 10.13 10.08 -15.13
CA MET A 398 9.07 10.87 -15.73
C MET A 398 9.30 10.99 -17.25
N SER A 399 8.24 11.03 -18.03
CA SER A 399 8.31 11.46 -19.45
C SER A 399 8.37 12.98 -19.53
N ALA A 400 8.81 13.53 -20.66
CA ALA A 400 8.92 14.97 -20.86
C ALA A 400 7.61 15.74 -20.67
N ASP A 401 6.45 15.10 -20.86
CA ASP A 401 5.11 15.65 -20.68
C ASP A 401 4.62 15.68 -19.21
N GLY A 402 5.43 15.23 -18.27
CA GLY A 402 5.08 15.19 -16.85
C GLY A 402 4.46 13.87 -16.36
N ALA A 403 4.27 12.89 -17.23
CA ALA A 403 3.75 11.58 -16.83
C ALA A 403 4.78 10.84 -15.95
N VAL A 404 4.48 10.64 -14.68
CA VAL A 404 5.33 9.89 -13.77
C VAL A 404 5.23 8.40 -14.09
N ARG A 405 6.34 7.79 -14.53
CA ARG A 405 6.42 6.40 -14.96
C ARG A 405 6.86 5.46 -13.85
N ALA A 406 7.67 5.97 -12.90
CA ALA A 406 8.09 5.23 -11.73
C ALA A 406 8.35 6.18 -10.54
N MET A 407 8.09 5.72 -9.32
CA MET A 407 8.32 6.47 -8.10
C MET A 407 8.79 5.55 -6.97
N VAL A 408 9.95 5.84 -6.41
CA VAL A 408 10.52 5.16 -5.25
C VAL A 408 10.72 6.20 -4.14
N GLY A 409 9.95 6.12 -3.07
CA GLY A 409 9.97 7.09 -1.97
C GLY A 409 10.89 6.72 -0.80
N GLY A 410 11.63 5.61 -0.90
CA GLY A 410 12.54 5.13 0.15
C GLY A 410 13.05 3.72 -0.11
N ARG A 411 13.89 3.20 0.81
CA ARG A 411 14.47 1.84 0.71
C ARG A 411 13.42 0.71 0.74
N ASP A 412 12.35 0.90 1.50
CA ASP A 412 11.29 -0.09 1.67
C ASP A 412 10.11 0.27 0.75
N SER A 413 10.13 -0.27 -0.46
CA SER A 413 9.09 -0.05 -1.47
C SER A 413 7.76 -0.75 -1.17
N GLN A 414 7.68 -1.55 -0.10
CA GLN A 414 6.60 -2.51 0.15
C GLN A 414 5.56 -2.06 1.19
N VAL A 415 5.70 -0.88 1.80
CA VAL A 415 4.81 -0.42 2.89
C VAL A 415 3.91 0.69 2.36
N SER A 416 2.61 0.41 2.22
CA SER A 416 1.61 1.45 1.95
C SER A 416 1.51 2.41 3.15
N GLY A 417 1.36 3.70 2.88
CA GLY A 417 1.31 4.75 3.90
C GLY A 417 2.68 5.10 4.50
N ALA A 418 3.79 4.60 3.93
CA ALA A 418 5.12 5.00 4.32
C ALA A 418 5.44 6.43 3.84
N PHE A 419 6.26 7.16 4.61
CA PHE A 419 6.71 8.50 4.25
C PHE A 419 7.37 8.52 2.87
N ASN A 420 6.74 9.20 1.92
CA ASN A 420 7.18 9.29 0.53
C ASN A 420 8.14 10.46 0.34
N ARG A 421 9.44 10.18 0.31
CA ARG A 421 10.46 11.22 0.19
C ARG A 421 10.49 11.89 -1.18
N ALA A 422 9.86 11.29 -2.18
CA ALA A 422 9.76 11.91 -3.50
C ALA A 422 8.76 13.08 -3.52
N THR A 423 7.72 13.03 -2.70
CA THR A 423 6.59 13.97 -2.72
C THR A 423 6.41 14.77 -1.42
N GLN A 424 6.81 14.20 -0.27
CA GLN A 424 6.56 14.80 1.04
C GLN A 424 7.80 15.40 1.69
N ALA A 425 9.03 15.02 1.26
CA ALA A 425 10.25 15.57 1.81
C ALA A 425 10.67 16.84 1.06
N LYS A 426 10.53 17.99 1.70
CA LYS A 426 11.13 19.25 1.22
C LYS A 426 12.59 19.29 1.65
N ARG A 427 13.50 19.43 0.67
CA ARG A 427 14.95 19.37 0.87
C ARG A 427 15.63 20.49 0.08
N GLN A 428 16.72 21.03 0.63
CA GLN A 428 17.51 22.02 -0.09
C GLN A 428 18.06 21.43 -1.38
N THR A 429 17.89 22.16 -2.48
CA THR A 429 18.24 21.69 -3.82
C THR A 429 19.73 21.72 -4.10
N GLY A 430 20.46 22.60 -3.40
CA GLY A 430 21.86 22.84 -3.68
C GLY A 430 22.10 23.18 -5.16
N SER A 431 23.19 22.74 -5.72
CA SER A 431 23.57 23.08 -7.11
C SER A 431 22.65 22.52 -8.20
N THR A 432 21.62 21.72 -7.89
CA THR A 432 20.60 21.34 -8.89
C THR A 432 19.66 22.51 -9.23
N PHE A 433 19.67 23.58 -8.45
CA PHE A 433 18.95 24.81 -8.76
C PHE A 433 19.64 25.66 -9.85
N LYS A 434 20.96 25.53 -10.06
CA LYS A 434 21.73 26.37 -10.98
C LYS A 434 21.20 26.45 -12.41
N PRO A 435 20.68 25.37 -13.03
CA PRO A 435 20.10 25.45 -14.37
C PRO A 435 19.05 26.58 -14.53
N PHE A 436 18.27 26.88 -13.49
CA PHE A 436 17.25 27.93 -13.55
C PHE A 436 17.87 29.36 -13.54
N VAL A 437 19.04 29.51 -12.93
CA VAL A 437 19.82 30.76 -13.03
C VAL A 437 20.30 30.96 -14.45
N TYR A 438 20.84 29.92 -15.08
CA TYR A 438 21.29 30.00 -16.48
C TYR A 438 20.12 30.07 -17.45
N ALA A 439 18.98 29.41 -17.17
CA ALA A 439 17.76 29.57 -17.95
C ALA A 439 17.32 31.03 -18.05
N ALA A 440 17.30 31.76 -16.92
CA ALA A 440 16.97 33.18 -16.91
C ALA A 440 17.97 34.03 -17.71
N ALA A 441 19.26 33.72 -17.63
CA ALA A 441 20.29 34.44 -18.40
C ALA A 441 20.15 34.22 -19.92
N LEU A 442 19.98 32.97 -20.34
CA LEU A 442 19.83 32.60 -21.74
C LEU A 442 18.56 33.19 -22.35
N ASP A 443 17.45 33.16 -21.62
CA ASP A 443 16.18 33.75 -22.08
C ASP A 443 16.25 35.29 -22.19
N MET A 444 17.16 35.94 -21.44
CA MET A 444 17.47 37.36 -21.55
C MET A 444 18.47 37.69 -22.66
N GLY A 445 18.83 36.75 -23.52
CA GLY A 445 19.70 36.93 -24.68
C GLY A 445 21.20 36.74 -24.40
N TRP A 446 21.58 36.20 -23.24
CA TRP A 446 22.92 35.64 -23.06
C TRP A 446 23.01 34.34 -23.87
N ASN A 447 24.21 33.85 -24.13
CA ASN A 447 24.38 32.60 -24.82
C ASN A 447 25.39 31.69 -24.08
N LEU A 448 25.45 30.43 -24.45
CA LEU A 448 26.31 29.41 -23.84
C LEU A 448 27.81 29.76 -23.83
N ASN A 449 28.28 30.66 -24.72
CA ASN A 449 29.65 31.14 -24.85
C ASN A 449 29.87 32.48 -24.17
N THR A 450 28.86 33.07 -23.51
CA THR A 450 29.02 34.33 -22.74
C THR A 450 30.04 34.11 -21.62
N ILE A 451 30.98 35.03 -21.48
CA ILE A 451 32.05 35.01 -20.47
C ILE A 451 31.52 35.56 -19.15
N VAL A 452 31.84 34.89 -18.06
CA VAL A 452 31.61 35.33 -16.68
C VAL A 452 32.87 35.12 -15.84
N GLU A 453 33.14 36.05 -14.93
CA GLU A 453 34.33 36.00 -14.07
C GLU A 453 34.15 35.03 -12.91
N ASP A 454 35.03 34.03 -12.78
CA ASP A 454 35.18 33.21 -11.59
C ASP A 454 36.30 33.74 -10.69
N ALA A 455 35.96 34.68 -9.81
CA ALA A 455 36.85 35.35 -8.88
C ALA A 455 36.18 35.51 -7.50
N PRO A 456 36.91 35.84 -6.45
CA PRO A 456 36.32 36.15 -5.15
C PRO A 456 35.18 37.16 -5.25
N LEU A 457 34.12 36.94 -4.55
CA LEU A 457 32.92 37.77 -4.56
C LEU A 457 32.45 37.98 -3.12
N THR A 458 32.09 39.23 -2.81
CA THR A 458 31.43 39.59 -1.54
C THR A 458 30.22 40.44 -1.84
N ILE A 459 29.09 40.10 -1.30
CA ILE A 459 27.80 40.80 -1.46
C ILE A 459 27.33 41.20 -0.06
N HIS A 460 27.03 42.50 0.07
CA HIS A 460 26.42 42.97 1.31
C HIS A 460 24.94 42.63 1.32
N VAL A 461 24.51 41.85 2.35
CA VAL A 461 23.10 41.44 2.54
C VAL A 461 22.51 42.30 3.66
N PRO A 462 21.52 43.17 3.37
CA PRO A 462 20.89 44.00 4.39
C PRO A 462 20.38 43.16 5.57
N GLY A 463 20.75 43.56 6.77
CA GLY A 463 20.37 42.86 8.01
C GLY A 463 21.16 41.59 8.34
N SER A 464 22.00 41.06 7.43
CA SER A 464 22.78 39.84 7.63
C SER A 464 24.30 40.04 7.48
N GLY A 465 24.74 41.21 6.95
CA GLY A 465 26.15 41.55 6.75
C GLY A 465 26.73 40.98 5.44
N ASP A 466 28.03 40.91 5.37
CA ASP A 466 28.75 40.51 4.17
C ASP A 466 28.75 38.99 3.97
N TRP A 467 28.33 38.58 2.78
CA TRP A 467 28.31 37.17 2.36
C TRP A 467 29.27 36.93 1.20
N SER A 468 30.17 35.95 1.38
CA SER A 468 31.20 35.61 0.40
C SER A 468 31.11 34.13 0.03
N PRO A 469 30.47 33.75 -1.09
CA PRO A 469 30.43 32.39 -1.57
C PRO A 469 31.81 31.90 -1.98
N LYS A 470 32.06 30.61 -1.75
CA LYS A 470 33.30 29.93 -2.16
C LYS A 470 32.97 28.78 -3.10
N ASN A 471 33.87 28.57 -4.08
CA ASN A 471 33.82 27.37 -4.89
C ASN A 471 34.13 26.11 -4.04
N TYR A 472 33.62 24.96 -4.49
CA TYR A 472 33.81 23.71 -3.77
C TYR A 472 35.30 23.32 -3.63
N ASP A 473 36.06 23.49 -4.72
CA ASP A 473 37.53 23.26 -4.81
C ASP A 473 38.35 24.37 -4.21
N LYS A 474 37.71 25.46 -3.71
CA LYS A 474 38.34 26.65 -3.14
C LYS A 474 39.26 27.43 -4.11
N GLY A 475 39.32 27.04 -5.38
CA GLY A 475 40.03 27.71 -6.45
C GLY A 475 39.13 28.65 -7.24
N TYR A 476 39.80 29.48 -8.08
CA TYR A 476 39.12 30.37 -9.05
C TYR A 476 39.81 30.21 -10.41
N ARG A 477 38.98 30.28 -11.47
CA ARG A 477 39.40 30.02 -12.87
C ARG A 477 39.61 31.27 -13.71
N GLY A 478 39.21 32.44 -13.20
CA GLY A 478 39.19 33.69 -13.98
C GLY A 478 38.01 33.71 -14.96
N PRO A 479 38.16 34.33 -16.13
CA PRO A 479 37.12 34.38 -17.15
C PRO A 479 36.82 32.99 -17.72
N ILE A 480 35.55 32.53 -17.60
CA ILE A 480 35.08 31.26 -18.11
C ILE A 480 33.75 31.43 -18.82
N THR A 481 33.39 30.52 -19.73
CA THR A 481 32.07 30.55 -20.39
C THR A 481 30.97 30.10 -19.42
N LEU A 482 29.70 30.46 -19.72
CA LEU A 482 28.54 29.92 -18.98
C LEU A 482 28.52 28.40 -19.02
N THR A 483 28.90 27.81 -20.15
CA THR A 483 29.03 26.37 -20.31
C THR A 483 30.04 25.78 -19.31
N GLU A 484 31.24 26.33 -19.20
CA GLU A 484 32.23 25.90 -18.24
C GLU A 484 31.78 26.06 -16.78
N ALA A 485 31.13 27.21 -16.50
CA ALA A 485 30.62 27.52 -15.16
C ALA A 485 29.58 26.49 -14.69
N LEU A 486 28.65 26.07 -15.56
CA LEU A 486 27.66 25.04 -15.24
C LEU A 486 28.29 23.65 -15.21
N THR A 487 29.17 23.31 -16.17
CA THR A 487 29.88 22.03 -16.28
C THR A 487 30.62 21.69 -14.99
N HIS A 488 31.35 22.65 -14.44
CA HIS A 488 32.11 22.50 -13.20
C HIS A 488 31.36 22.96 -11.95
N SER A 489 30.10 23.38 -12.11
CA SER A 489 29.23 23.81 -11.00
C SER A 489 29.85 24.94 -10.16
N VAL A 490 30.47 25.93 -10.81
CA VAL A 490 31.18 27.05 -10.18
C VAL A 490 30.20 27.94 -9.42
N ASN A 491 30.45 28.18 -8.14
CA ASN A 491 29.51 28.94 -7.29
C ASN A 491 29.58 30.45 -7.56
N THR A 492 30.78 30.99 -7.56
CA THR A 492 30.99 32.43 -7.71
C THR A 492 30.48 32.98 -9.06
N ALA A 493 30.77 32.22 -10.14
CA ALA A 493 30.24 32.53 -11.46
C ALA A 493 28.70 32.50 -11.50
N THR A 494 28.08 31.44 -10.93
CA THR A 494 26.61 31.31 -10.91
C THR A 494 25.95 32.46 -10.11
N VAL A 495 26.54 32.85 -8.96
CA VAL A 495 26.05 33.96 -8.16
C VAL A 495 26.16 35.28 -8.97
N ARG A 496 27.28 35.53 -9.67
CA ARG A 496 27.42 36.71 -10.54
C ARG A 496 26.37 36.76 -11.64
N VAL A 497 26.10 35.63 -12.30
CA VAL A 497 25.01 35.53 -13.29
C VAL A 497 23.66 35.89 -12.65
N SER A 498 23.33 35.32 -11.51
CA SER A 498 22.08 35.59 -10.78
C SER A 498 21.93 37.05 -10.39
N GLU A 499 23.01 37.71 -9.93
CA GLU A 499 22.99 39.12 -9.59
C GLU A 499 22.85 39.99 -10.84
N ALA A 500 23.48 39.61 -11.96
CA ALA A 500 23.44 40.37 -13.21
C ALA A 500 22.05 40.30 -13.88
N VAL A 501 21.39 39.14 -13.91
CA VAL A 501 20.03 38.97 -14.48
C VAL A 501 18.93 39.39 -13.51
N GLY A 502 19.26 39.51 -12.23
CA GLY A 502 18.33 39.85 -11.15
C GLY A 502 17.67 38.66 -10.52
N ARG A 503 17.73 38.59 -9.19
CA ARG A 503 17.18 37.46 -8.36
C ARG A 503 15.70 37.22 -8.59
N ASN A 504 14.91 38.30 -8.83
CA ASN A 504 13.47 38.17 -9.09
C ASN A 504 13.21 37.47 -10.42
N ALA A 505 13.98 37.73 -11.46
CA ALA A 505 13.86 37.02 -12.74
C ALA A 505 14.19 35.54 -12.58
N VAL A 506 15.22 35.21 -11.80
CA VAL A 506 15.55 33.80 -11.48
C VAL A 506 14.42 33.10 -10.69
N ARG A 507 13.82 33.80 -9.71
CA ARG A 507 12.67 33.30 -8.95
C ARG A 507 11.45 33.06 -9.84
N GLU A 508 11.16 34.02 -10.72
CA GLU A 508 10.04 33.92 -11.66
C GLU A 508 10.21 32.75 -12.62
N VAL A 509 11.38 32.59 -13.23
CA VAL A 509 11.68 31.44 -14.10
C VAL A 509 11.53 30.11 -13.33
N ALA A 510 12.07 30.02 -12.12
CA ALA A 510 11.96 28.81 -11.32
C ALA A 510 10.49 28.50 -10.94
N ASN A 511 9.73 29.51 -10.47
CA ASN A 511 8.31 29.33 -10.13
C ASN A 511 7.48 28.92 -11.36
N ASN A 512 7.74 29.53 -12.52
CA ASN A 512 7.07 29.21 -13.77
C ASN A 512 7.40 27.77 -14.24
N PHE A 513 8.59 27.24 -13.92
CA PHE A 513 8.92 25.82 -14.13
C PHE A 513 8.26 24.86 -13.13
N GLY A 514 7.52 25.37 -12.14
CA GLY A 514 6.69 24.55 -11.24
C GLY A 514 7.20 24.43 -9.80
N PHE A 515 8.11 25.32 -9.35
CA PHE A 515 8.42 25.40 -7.92
C PHE A 515 7.26 26.06 -7.17
N GLU A 516 6.66 25.29 -6.26
CA GLU A 516 5.59 25.78 -5.38
C GLU A 516 6.13 26.36 -4.06
N ALA A 517 7.42 26.14 -3.79
CA ALA A 517 8.08 26.61 -2.59
C ALA A 517 8.33 28.13 -2.64
N ASP A 518 8.30 28.76 -1.46
CA ASP A 518 8.73 30.17 -1.33
C ASP A 518 10.26 30.25 -1.48
N LEU A 519 10.71 30.77 -2.61
CA LEU A 519 12.12 30.84 -2.96
C LEU A 519 12.81 31.98 -2.22
N ALA A 520 14.03 31.72 -1.73
CA ALA A 520 14.85 32.71 -1.02
C ALA A 520 15.05 34.01 -1.83
N GLU A 521 15.05 35.16 -1.14
CA GLU A 521 15.25 36.48 -1.77
C GLU A 521 16.72 36.91 -1.78
N GLY A 522 17.55 36.27 -0.98
CA GLY A 522 18.97 36.61 -0.86
C GLY A 522 19.84 35.99 -1.95
N PRO A 523 21.12 36.43 -2.06
CA PRO A 523 22.02 35.96 -3.11
C PRO A 523 22.34 34.49 -3.08
N ALA A 524 22.11 33.84 -1.95
CA ALA A 524 22.24 32.39 -1.78
C ALA A 524 21.19 31.59 -2.55
N LEU A 525 20.11 32.24 -3.07
CA LEU A 525 19.15 31.66 -4.01
C LEU A 525 19.86 30.88 -5.12
N ALA A 526 20.85 31.53 -5.76
CA ALA A 526 21.61 30.96 -6.87
C ALA A 526 22.29 29.63 -6.55
N LEU A 527 22.51 29.33 -5.27
CA LEU A 527 23.14 28.11 -4.80
C LEU A 527 22.14 27.05 -4.26
N GLY A 528 20.83 27.33 -4.41
CA GLY A 528 19.77 26.39 -4.09
C GLY A 528 19.56 26.17 -2.60
N VAL A 529 19.49 27.26 -1.83
CA VAL A 529 19.16 27.19 -0.40
C VAL A 529 17.69 26.93 -0.12
N SER A 530 16.83 27.17 -1.10
CA SER A 530 15.40 26.90 -1.00
C SER A 530 15.12 25.40 -1.04
N GLU A 531 14.05 24.99 -0.35
CA GLU A 531 13.64 23.60 -0.23
C GLU A 531 12.48 23.29 -1.18
N THR A 532 12.53 22.15 -1.83
CA THR A 532 11.47 21.63 -2.69
C THR A 532 11.45 20.10 -2.66
N THR A 533 10.46 19.48 -3.29
CA THR A 533 10.37 18.03 -3.41
C THR A 533 11.15 17.49 -4.60
N LEU A 534 11.48 16.21 -4.58
CA LEU A 534 12.11 15.55 -5.73
C LEU A 534 11.19 15.56 -6.95
N LEU A 535 9.88 15.40 -6.73
CA LEU A 535 8.88 15.39 -7.79
C LEU A 535 8.84 16.76 -8.52
N GLU A 536 8.77 17.88 -7.77
CA GLU A 536 8.78 19.23 -8.34
C GLU A 536 10.06 19.48 -9.15
N MET A 537 11.22 19.12 -8.57
CA MET A 537 12.52 19.29 -9.26
C MET A 537 12.58 18.46 -10.55
N THR A 538 12.08 17.22 -10.54
CA THR A 538 12.07 16.38 -11.73
C THR A 538 11.14 16.94 -12.80
N GLY A 539 9.97 17.48 -12.42
CA GLY A 539 9.05 18.20 -13.32
C GLY A 539 9.67 19.44 -13.95
N ALA A 540 10.37 20.24 -13.16
CA ALA A 540 11.06 21.43 -13.68
C ALA A 540 12.15 21.07 -14.72
N TYR A 541 12.87 19.95 -14.53
CA TYR A 541 13.83 19.46 -15.53
C TYR A 541 13.14 18.85 -16.76
N ALA A 542 11.94 18.25 -16.59
CA ALA A 542 11.13 17.85 -17.73
C ALA A 542 10.73 19.05 -18.59
N GLY A 543 10.46 20.20 -17.97
CA GLY A 543 10.22 21.44 -18.68
C GLY A 543 11.41 21.94 -19.52
N ILE A 544 12.63 21.74 -19.04
CA ILE A 544 13.85 22.07 -19.81
C ILE A 544 13.94 21.14 -21.04
N LEU A 545 13.83 19.82 -20.84
CA LEU A 545 13.85 18.83 -21.93
C LEU A 545 12.76 19.11 -22.97
N ASN A 546 11.61 19.56 -22.53
CA ASN A 546 10.42 19.85 -23.33
C ASN A 546 10.47 21.19 -24.06
N GLY A 547 11.66 21.75 -24.27
CA GLY A 547 11.87 23.01 -25.00
C GLY A 547 11.48 24.26 -24.24
N GLY A 548 11.48 24.22 -22.90
CA GLY A 548 11.28 25.38 -22.03
C GLY A 548 9.83 25.69 -21.68
N THR A 549 8.93 24.70 -21.66
CA THR A 549 7.55 24.84 -21.16
C THR A 549 7.46 24.41 -19.68
N SER A 550 6.49 24.92 -18.94
CA SER A 550 6.20 24.40 -17.62
C SER A 550 5.66 22.96 -17.71
N VAL A 551 5.96 22.15 -16.72
CA VAL A 551 5.46 20.76 -16.66
C VAL A 551 4.94 20.47 -15.26
N ARG A 552 3.66 20.10 -15.18
CA ARG A 552 3.05 19.60 -13.95
C ARG A 552 3.11 18.09 -13.93
N PRO A 553 3.80 17.49 -12.94
CA PRO A 553 3.81 16.05 -12.78
C PRO A 553 2.41 15.49 -12.54
N TYR A 554 2.06 14.38 -13.22
CA TYR A 554 0.78 13.72 -13.04
C TYR A 554 0.93 12.20 -13.05
N GLY A 555 0.00 11.54 -12.36
CA GLY A 555 -0.05 10.08 -12.23
C GLY A 555 -1.37 9.48 -12.65
N MET A 556 -2.47 10.25 -12.60
CA MET A 556 -3.80 9.80 -12.99
C MET A 556 -4.07 10.19 -14.44
N VAL A 557 -4.49 9.23 -15.26
CA VAL A 557 -4.90 9.43 -16.66
C VAL A 557 -6.42 9.45 -16.77
N GLU A 558 -7.08 8.52 -16.09
CA GLU A 558 -8.52 8.32 -16.19
C GLU A 558 -9.06 7.78 -14.87
N LEU A 559 -10.22 8.27 -14.46
CA LEU A 559 -10.96 7.78 -13.31
C LEU A 559 -12.38 7.46 -13.76
N ARG A 560 -12.88 6.25 -13.46
CA ARG A 560 -14.23 5.80 -13.77
C ARG A 560 -14.81 4.92 -12.67
N LEU A 561 -16.12 4.78 -12.62
CA LEU A 561 -16.76 3.79 -11.77
C LEU A 561 -16.58 2.38 -12.34
N GLN A 562 -16.53 1.39 -11.48
CA GLN A 562 -16.45 0.00 -11.90
C GLN A 562 -17.78 -0.42 -12.56
N GLY A 563 -17.69 -0.93 -13.79
CA GLY A 563 -18.86 -1.32 -14.59
C GLY A 563 -19.38 -0.21 -15.51
N GLU A 564 -18.80 0.99 -15.47
CA GLU A 564 -19.10 2.07 -16.42
C GLU A 564 -17.93 2.28 -17.39
N ASP A 565 -18.26 2.53 -18.66
CA ASP A 565 -17.28 2.80 -19.71
C ASP A 565 -16.93 4.29 -19.81
N SER A 566 -17.75 5.17 -19.23
CA SER A 566 -17.51 6.61 -19.25
C SER A 566 -16.53 7.05 -18.17
N ALA A 567 -15.52 7.85 -18.53
CA ALA A 567 -14.62 8.48 -17.58
C ALA A 567 -15.34 9.61 -16.81
N LEU A 568 -15.24 9.60 -15.49
CA LEU A 568 -15.67 10.71 -14.64
C LEU A 568 -14.67 11.86 -14.65
N ALA A 569 -13.39 11.54 -14.80
CA ALA A 569 -12.30 12.49 -14.86
C ALA A 569 -11.15 11.91 -15.70
N GLY A 570 -10.42 12.78 -16.38
CA GLY A 570 -9.24 12.42 -17.15
C GLY A 570 -8.25 13.55 -17.22
N GLN A 571 -6.97 13.22 -17.45
CA GLN A 571 -5.90 14.18 -17.68
C GLN A 571 -5.07 13.75 -18.89
N GLU A 572 -4.93 14.63 -19.87
CA GLU A 572 -4.11 14.44 -21.07
C GLU A 572 -2.86 15.32 -20.99
N GLY A 573 -1.80 14.79 -20.36
CA GLY A 573 -0.51 15.48 -20.26
C GLY A 573 -0.42 16.51 -19.13
N GLY A 574 0.80 16.95 -18.84
CA GLY A 574 1.13 17.93 -17.81
C GLY A 574 1.81 19.18 -18.34
N MET A 575 1.93 19.33 -19.66
CA MET A 575 2.56 20.51 -20.28
C MET A 575 1.71 21.77 -20.09
N GLY A 576 2.35 22.85 -19.67
CA GLY A 576 1.74 24.16 -19.47
C GLY A 576 2.31 25.22 -20.38
N GLU A 577 2.37 26.45 -19.88
CA GLU A 577 2.84 27.60 -20.63
C GLU A 577 4.36 27.59 -20.85
N ARG A 578 4.82 28.28 -21.88
CA ARG A 578 6.24 28.48 -22.14
C ARG A 578 6.86 29.36 -21.07
N VAL A 579 7.96 28.91 -20.49
CA VAL A 579 8.71 29.59 -19.44
C VAL A 579 9.92 30.34 -20.02
N ILE A 580 10.65 29.66 -20.91
CA ILE A 580 11.80 30.21 -21.62
C ILE A 580 11.68 29.86 -23.11
N SER A 581 12.42 30.57 -23.96
CA SER A 581 12.46 30.29 -25.38
C SER A 581 13.03 28.90 -25.69
N ASP A 582 12.62 28.31 -26.81
CA ASP A 582 13.14 27.03 -27.29
C ASP A 582 14.66 27.08 -27.51
N GLU A 583 15.18 28.21 -27.96
CA GLU A 583 16.61 28.45 -28.13
C GLU A 583 17.34 28.36 -26.78
N ALA A 584 16.88 29.11 -25.78
CA ALA A 584 17.44 29.08 -24.43
C ALA A 584 17.40 27.63 -23.81
N ALA A 585 16.32 26.91 -24.04
CA ALA A 585 16.19 25.51 -23.58
C ALA A 585 17.19 24.56 -24.26
N ARG A 586 17.44 24.73 -25.56
CA ARG A 586 18.44 23.96 -26.32
C ARG A 586 19.87 24.27 -25.88
N GLU A 587 20.19 25.54 -25.66
CA GLU A 587 21.47 25.96 -25.12
C GLU A 587 21.71 25.37 -23.72
N LEU A 588 20.72 25.52 -22.86
CA LEU A 588 20.76 24.96 -21.51
C LEU A 588 20.96 23.45 -21.53
N THR A 589 20.24 22.74 -22.42
CA THR A 589 20.39 21.29 -22.59
C THR A 589 21.80 20.92 -22.99
N TYR A 590 22.43 21.65 -23.91
CA TYR A 590 23.85 21.46 -24.24
C TYR A 590 24.77 21.69 -23.03
N MET A 591 24.58 22.76 -22.29
CA MET A 591 25.37 23.04 -21.09
C MET A 591 25.24 21.94 -20.06
N MET A 592 24.03 21.42 -19.87
CA MET A 592 23.77 20.29 -18.95
C MET A 592 24.32 18.95 -19.48
N TYR A 593 24.37 18.75 -20.80
CA TYR A 593 25.07 17.61 -21.44
C TYR A 593 26.55 17.65 -21.09
N GLN A 594 27.20 18.82 -21.12
CA GLN A 594 28.62 18.99 -20.77
C GLN A 594 28.88 18.65 -19.28
N VAL A 595 27.91 18.82 -18.39
CA VAL A 595 28.02 18.39 -16.98
C VAL A 595 28.25 16.89 -16.88
N ILE A 596 27.59 16.09 -17.71
CA ILE A 596 27.76 14.62 -17.74
C ILE A 596 29.01 14.24 -18.50
N GLU A 597 29.29 14.85 -19.67
CA GLU A 597 30.42 14.46 -20.48
C GLU A 597 31.77 14.87 -19.88
N ASN A 598 31.89 16.10 -19.40
CA ASN A 598 33.15 16.70 -19.03
C ASN A 598 33.19 17.21 -17.57
N GLY A 599 32.03 17.23 -16.89
CA GLY A 599 31.84 17.91 -15.62
C GLY A 599 31.69 16.98 -14.41
N THR A 600 30.90 17.51 -13.46
CA THR A 600 30.65 16.89 -12.15
C THR A 600 29.79 15.64 -12.21
N GLY A 601 29.08 15.41 -13.32
CA GLY A 601 28.11 14.32 -13.51
C GLY A 601 28.63 13.08 -14.24
N ARG A 602 29.94 12.93 -14.45
CA ARG A 602 30.54 11.85 -15.29
C ARG A 602 30.09 10.43 -14.95
N ARG A 603 29.73 10.16 -13.70
CA ARG A 603 29.25 8.83 -13.29
C ARG A 603 27.86 8.50 -13.80
N ALA A 604 27.12 9.49 -14.27
CA ALA A 604 25.82 9.30 -14.90
C ALA A 604 25.90 9.04 -16.42
N ARG A 605 27.09 9.06 -17.05
CA ARG A 605 27.25 8.86 -18.49
C ARG A 605 26.69 7.49 -18.90
N LEU A 606 25.92 7.48 -19.97
CA LEU A 606 25.34 6.28 -20.57
C LEU A 606 26.13 5.90 -21.84
N ASP A 607 26.39 4.61 -22.04
CA ASP A 607 27.07 4.12 -23.22
C ASP A 607 26.15 4.22 -24.46
N GLY A 608 26.60 4.92 -25.51
CA GLY A 608 25.89 5.05 -26.77
C GLY A 608 24.65 5.96 -26.73
N ARG A 609 24.38 6.67 -25.64
CA ARG A 609 23.21 7.55 -25.48
C ARG A 609 23.61 8.89 -24.88
N GLN A 610 23.10 9.97 -25.47
CA GLN A 610 23.28 11.31 -24.92
C GLN A 610 22.42 11.50 -23.67
N ALA A 611 23.01 12.11 -22.64
CA ALA A 611 22.32 12.46 -21.42
C ALA A 611 22.77 13.83 -20.91
N ALA A 612 21.83 14.62 -20.39
CA ALA A 612 22.07 15.90 -19.77
C ALA A 612 21.62 15.89 -18.32
N GLY A 613 22.26 16.63 -17.43
CA GLY A 613 21.87 16.62 -16.03
C GLY A 613 22.68 17.55 -15.15
N LYS A 614 22.38 17.53 -13.86
CA LYS A 614 23.05 18.36 -12.86
C LYS A 614 23.19 17.65 -11.52
N THR A 615 24.36 17.78 -10.93
CA THR A 615 24.66 17.34 -9.56
C THR A 615 24.28 18.42 -8.56
N GLY A 616 23.75 18.02 -7.41
CA GLY A 616 23.51 18.88 -6.25
C GLY A 616 24.09 18.27 -4.99
N THR A 617 24.68 19.12 -4.16
CA THR A 617 25.14 18.75 -2.82
C THR A 617 24.93 19.96 -1.94
N THR A 618 24.20 19.79 -0.85
CA THR A 618 23.96 20.84 0.11
C THR A 618 25.15 21.03 1.06
N GLN A 619 25.15 22.13 1.78
CA GLN A 619 26.20 22.42 2.77
C GLN A 619 26.29 21.28 3.81
N ALA A 620 27.49 20.86 4.14
CA ALA A 620 27.79 19.69 4.96
C ALA A 620 27.28 18.34 4.38
N ALA A 621 26.96 18.27 3.07
CA ALA A 621 26.48 17.06 2.39
C ALA A 621 25.27 16.41 3.10
N ARG A 622 24.29 17.18 3.54
CA ARG A 622 23.06 16.65 4.15
C ARG A 622 22.13 16.03 3.11
N ASP A 623 22.06 16.67 1.94
CA ASP A 623 21.32 16.20 0.78
C ASP A 623 22.25 16.08 -0.42
N ALA A 624 22.15 15.00 -1.14
CA ALA A 624 22.87 14.76 -2.38
C ALA A 624 21.88 14.42 -3.49
N TRP A 625 21.95 15.17 -4.60
CA TRP A 625 21.00 15.08 -5.71
C TRP A 625 21.72 14.80 -7.01
N PHE A 626 21.05 14.06 -7.87
CA PHE A 626 21.33 14.04 -9.29
C PHE A 626 20.01 14.06 -10.07
N ILE A 627 19.84 15.02 -10.94
CA ILE A 627 18.70 15.08 -11.83
C ILE A 627 19.22 15.20 -13.25
N GLY A 628 18.71 14.36 -14.12
CA GLY A 628 19.15 14.33 -15.50
C GLY A 628 18.12 13.67 -16.40
N PHE A 629 18.35 13.77 -17.70
CA PHE A 629 17.44 13.29 -18.72
C PHE A 629 18.19 12.81 -19.96
N THR A 630 17.54 11.89 -20.66
CA THR A 630 17.78 11.54 -22.08
C THR A 630 16.72 12.25 -22.92
N ALA A 631 16.60 11.94 -24.19
CA ALA A 631 15.49 12.43 -25.01
C ALA A 631 14.13 11.85 -24.62
N ASP A 632 14.12 10.69 -23.93
CA ASP A 632 12.92 9.90 -23.67
C ASP A 632 12.38 10.09 -22.24
N TYR A 633 13.29 10.20 -21.24
CA TYR A 633 12.93 10.23 -19.83
C TYR A 633 13.76 11.22 -19.02
N VAL A 634 13.12 11.78 -18.00
CA VAL A 634 13.74 12.58 -16.95
C VAL A 634 13.75 11.77 -15.67
N THR A 635 14.91 11.68 -15.04
CA THR A 635 15.03 10.96 -13.75
C THR A 635 15.67 11.84 -12.71
N GLY A 636 14.97 11.97 -11.57
CA GLY A 636 15.49 12.61 -10.37
C GLY A 636 15.89 11.58 -9.33
N VAL A 637 17.05 11.79 -8.69
CA VAL A 637 17.55 10.98 -7.57
C VAL A 637 17.94 11.89 -6.43
N TRP A 638 17.41 11.61 -5.24
CA TRP A 638 17.81 12.22 -3.97
C TRP A 638 18.35 11.16 -3.02
N MET A 639 19.36 11.51 -2.23
CA MET A 639 19.91 10.69 -1.16
C MET A 639 20.20 11.55 0.08
N GLY A 640 19.85 11.06 1.28
CA GLY A 640 20.02 11.75 2.55
C GLY A 640 19.59 10.90 3.74
N TYR A 641 19.57 11.52 4.92
CA TYR A 641 18.99 10.96 6.14
C TYR A 641 17.73 11.72 6.53
N ASP A 642 16.77 11.01 7.12
CA ASP A 642 15.51 11.63 7.58
C ASP A 642 15.73 12.63 8.71
N ASP A 643 16.72 12.39 9.56
CA ASP A 643 17.11 13.23 10.70
C ASP A 643 18.08 14.35 10.32
N ASN A 644 18.30 14.57 9.03
CA ASN A 644 19.21 15.61 8.50
C ASN A 644 20.69 15.42 8.90
N THR A 645 21.10 14.22 9.30
CA THR A 645 22.52 13.86 9.54
C THR A 645 23.32 14.01 8.26
N PRO A 646 24.53 14.61 8.29
CA PRO A 646 25.38 14.71 7.12
C PRO A 646 25.77 13.36 6.52
N LEU A 647 25.74 13.27 5.20
CA LEU A 647 26.27 12.12 4.45
C LEU A 647 27.81 12.17 4.45
N THR A 648 28.45 11.10 4.87
CA THR A 648 29.92 11.05 4.89
C THR A 648 30.46 10.59 3.55
N GLY A 649 31.18 11.48 2.85
CA GLY A 649 31.85 11.17 1.58
C GLY A 649 30.90 10.99 0.37
N VAL A 650 29.63 11.36 0.51
CA VAL A 650 28.64 11.29 -0.58
C VAL A 650 28.40 12.70 -1.13
N THR A 651 28.49 12.82 -2.44
CA THR A 651 28.14 14.03 -3.19
C THR A 651 27.17 13.67 -4.31
N GLY A 652 26.49 14.64 -4.90
CA GLY A 652 25.59 14.42 -6.03
C GLY A 652 26.23 13.73 -7.23
N GLY A 653 27.51 13.99 -7.49
CA GLY A 653 28.30 13.30 -8.52
C GLY A 653 28.83 11.92 -8.10
N GLY A 654 28.52 11.47 -6.89
CA GLY A 654 28.85 10.15 -6.36
C GLY A 654 27.68 9.16 -6.52
N LEU A 655 27.20 8.64 -5.37
CA LEU A 655 26.12 7.64 -5.35
C LEU A 655 24.84 8.06 -6.05
N PRO A 656 24.32 9.30 -5.93
CA PRO A 656 23.13 9.70 -6.68
C PRO A 656 23.29 9.58 -8.20
N ALA A 657 24.45 9.99 -8.74
CA ALA A 657 24.78 9.84 -10.15
C ALA A 657 24.93 8.37 -10.57
N GLU A 658 25.51 7.51 -9.72
CA GLU A 658 25.56 6.06 -9.95
C GLU A 658 24.18 5.42 -9.93
N ILE A 659 23.29 5.80 -8.98
CA ILE A 659 21.89 5.33 -8.94
C ILE A 659 21.19 5.77 -10.22
N TRP A 660 21.32 7.02 -10.62
CA TRP A 660 20.74 7.53 -11.85
C TRP A 660 21.19 6.73 -13.08
N HIS A 661 22.51 6.49 -13.21
CA HIS A 661 23.07 5.67 -14.28
C HIS A 661 22.44 4.27 -14.32
N GLU A 662 22.40 3.58 -13.18
CA GLU A 662 21.87 2.23 -13.08
C GLU A 662 20.35 2.16 -13.37
N VAL A 663 19.60 3.21 -12.99
CA VAL A 663 18.19 3.34 -13.34
C VAL A 663 18.03 3.53 -14.84
N MET A 664 18.72 4.54 -15.42
CA MET A 664 18.54 4.90 -16.80
C MET A 664 19.07 3.82 -17.75
N ALA A 665 20.14 3.12 -17.42
CA ALA A 665 20.65 1.99 -18.20
C ALA A 665 19.60 0.87 -18.35
N ARG A 666 18.75 0.65 -17.31
CA ARG A 666 17.64 -0.32 -17.36
C ARG A 666 16.38 0.24 -18.02
N VAL A 667 16.08 1.50 -17.74
CA VAL A 667 14.89 2.20 -18.28
C VAL A 667 14.98 2.31 -19.80
N GLU A 668 16.19 2.52 -20.31
CA GLU A 668 16.47 2.71 -21.72
C GLU A 668 16.88 1.40 -22.46
N ASP A 669 16.90 0.28 -21.74
CA ASP A 669 17.22 -1.01 -22.36
C ASP A 669 16.18 -1.38 -23.44
N GLY A 670 16.67 -1.65 -24.64
CA GLY A 670 15.83 -1.93 -25.81
C GLY A 670 15.17 -0.69 -26.46
N VAL A 671 15.35 0.51 -25.93
CA VAL A 671 14.86 1.75 -26.54
C VAL A 671 15.91 2.29 -27.52
N PRO A 672 15.59 2.59 -28.78
CA PRO A 672 16.54 3.19 -29.73
C PRO A 672 17.05 4.55 -29.20
N PRO A 673 18.35 4.86 -29.30
CA PRO A 673 18.87 6.12 -28.81
C PRO A 673 18.38 7.30 -29.69
N THR A 674 17.70 8.24 -29.06
CA THR A 674 17.27 9.50 -29.67
C THR A 674 18.23 10.62 -29.26
N PRO A 675 18.69 11.48 -30.17
CA PRO A 675 19.53 12.62 -29.83
C PRO A 675 18.79 13.63 -28.94
N LEU A 676 19.51 14.22 -27.99
CA LEU A 676 18.97 15.34 -27.20
C LEU A 676 18.70 16.57 -28.07
N PRO A 677 17.62 17.36 -27.77
CA PRO A 677 17.34 18.61 -28.45
C PRO A 677 18.32 19.72 -27.96
N MET A 678 19.55 19.66 -28.44
CA MET A 678 20.63 20.57 -28.03
C MET A 678 20.92 21.63 -29.10
N ALA A 679 21.43 22.80 -28.65
CA ALA A 679 22.05 23.76 -29.51
C ALA A 679 23.42 23.30 -30.00
N ASN A 680 23.82 23.69 -31.21
CA ASN A 680 25.18 23.49 -31.69
C ASN A 680 26.05 24.67 -31.21
N PRO A 681 27.08 24.43 -30.35
CA PRO A 681 27.90 25.53 -29.80
C PRO A 681 28.66 26.34 -30.85
N GLY A 682 28.88 25.79 -32.04
CA GLY A 682 29.53 26.49 -33.16
C GLY A 682 28.69 27.60 -33.76
N ASP A 683 27.38 27.63 -33.50
CA ASP A 683 26.47 28.66 -34.03
C ASP A 683 26.47 29.96 -33.17
N TYR A 684 27.17 29.95 -32.03
CA TYR A 684 27.17 31.05 -31.06
C TYR A 684 28.54 31.73 -30.98
N VAL A 685 28.56 33.06 -31.11
CA VAL A 685 29.77 33.86 -30.97
C VAL A 685 30.10 34.07 -29.48
N MET A 686 31.39 34.12 -29.14
CA MET A 686 31.84 34.52 -27.80
C MET A 686 31.36 35.95 -27.51
N GLN A 687 30.54 36.11 -26.49
CA GLN A 687 30.11 37.40 -26.02
C GLN A 687 31.03 37.88 -24.88
N PRO A 688 31.44 39.18 -24.85
CA PRO A 688 32.25 39.69 -23.75
C PRO A 688 31.48 39.66 -22.43
N ASP A 689 32.24 39.65 -21.34
CA ASP A 689 31.70 39.78 -19.98
C ASP A 689 30.76 40.98 -19.89
N TYR A 690 29.47 40.73 -19.71
CA TYR A 690 28.53 41.79 -19.36
C TYR A 690 28.64 42.10 -17.88
N GLY A 691 29.85 42.41 -17.37
CA GLY A 691 30.11 42.70 -15.97
C GLY A 691 28.95 43.42 -15.28
N VAL A 692 28.79 43.24 -14.00
CA VAL A 692 27.74 43.81 -13.16
C VAL A 692 27.54 45.28 -13.50
N TYR A 693 26.58 45.55 -14.33
CA TYR A 693 26.18 46.93 -14.63
C TYR A 693 24.90 47.25 -13.90
N PRO A 694 24.97 48.09 -12.88
CA PRO A 694 23.76 48.62 -12.32
C PRO A 694 23.13 49.54 -13.37
N ASP A 695 21.90 49.28 -13.70
CA ASP A 695 20.92 50.23 -14.19
C ASP A 695 21.25 51.07 -15.42
N THR A 696 21.09 50.57 -16.64
CA THR A 696 20.76 51.51 -17.76
C THR A 696 19.98 50.89 -18.93
N ARG A 697 19.30 49.76 -18.82
CA ARG A 697 18.32 49.38 -19.86
C ARG A 697 16.93 49.20 -19.24
N PRO A 698 15.87 49.83 -19.79
CA PRO A 698 14.51 49.49 -19.43
C PRO A 698 14.28 48.03 -19.83
N LEU A 699 13.92 47.21 -18.86
CA LEU A 699 13.38 45.86 -19.12
C LEU A 699 12.27 46.01 -20.20
N PRO A 700 12.17 45.08 -21.17
CA PRO A 700 10.95 44.99 -21.98
C PRO A 700 9.80 44.82 -20.96
N GLN A 701 8.86 45.75 -21.02
CA GLN A 701 7.67 45.65 -20.18
C GLN A 701 6.99 44.30 -20.55
N PRO A 702 6.70 43.44 -19.58
CA PRO A 702 5.93 42.26 -19.86
C PRO A 702 4.61 42.72 -20.47
N THR A 703 4.33 42.29 -21.67
CA THR A 703 3.00 42.37 -22.26
C THR A 703 2.07 41.70 -21.29
N GLN A 704 1.21 42.46 -20.62
CA GLN A 704 0.21 41.91 -19.71
C GLN A 704 -0.58 40.85 -20.47
N PRO A 705 -0.54 39.59 -20.11
CA PRO A 705 -1.49 38.62 -20.60
C PRO A 705 -2.86 39.00 -20.05
N GLY A 706 -3.83 39.13 -20.95
CA GLY A 706 -5.22 39.34 -20.55
C GLY A 706 -5.57 38.28 -19.50
N ARG A 707 -6.20 38.72 -18.40
CA ARG A 707 -6.73 37.86 -17.36
C ARG A 707 -7.61 36.76 -17.98
N GLN A 708 -7.02 35.65 -18.35
CA GLN A 708 -7.73 34.38 -18.50
C GLN A 708 -7.80 33.72 -17.14
N ARG A 709 -8.98 33.26 -16.77
CA ARG A 709 -9.26 32.56 -15.53
C ARG A 709 -8.30 31.39 -15.38
N PRO A 710 -7.80 31.09 -14.17
CA PRO A 710 -6.92 29.96 -13.95
C PRO A 710 -7.67 28.66 -14.27
N SER A 711 -7.23 27.92 -15.27
CA SER A 711 -7.56 26.52 -15.50
C SER A 711 -6.71 25.66 -14.56
N GLY A 712 -6.99 25.76 -13.28
CA GLY A 712 -6.42 24.93 -12.24
C GLY A 712 -7.46 23.95 -11.70
N THR A 713 -7.07 23.10 -10.77
CA THR A 713 -7.92 22.16 -10.02
C THR A 713 -9.27 22.74 -9.58
N GLU A 714 -9.41 24.05 -9.43
CA GLU A 714 -10.68 24.72 -9.15
C GLU A 714 -11.63 24.74 -10.36
N GLY A 715 -11.14 24.87 -11.58
CA GLY A 715 -11.94 24.78 -12.80
C GLY A 715 -12.48 23.36 -13.00
N PHE A 716 -11.63 22.38 -12.74
CA PHE A 716 -11.99 20.96 -12.78
C PHE A 716 -13.07 20.60 -11.75
N LEU A 717 -12.98 21.12 -10.52
CA LEU A 717 -14.00 20.91 -9.47
C LEU A 717 -15.35 21.54 -9.81
N VAL A 718 -15.34 22.70 -10.45
CA VAL A 718 -16.59 23.39 -10.86
C VAL A 718 -17.27 22.64 -12.02
N ASP A 719 -16.52 22.12 -12.97
CA ASP A 719 -17.06 21.35 -14.09
C ASP A 719 -17.55 19.96 -13.63
N LEU A 720 -16.83 19.30 -12.71
CA LEU A 720 -17.23 18.02 -12.11
C LEU A 720 -18.51 18.19 -11.25
N LEU A 721 -18.58 19.21 -10.41
CA LEU A 721 -19.80 19.53 -9.64
C LEU A 721 -20.97 19.89 -10.56
N GLY A 722 -20.69 20.58 -11.65
CA GLY A 722 -21.71 20.91 -12.67
C GLY A 722 -22.22 19.68 -13.42
N ALA A 723 -21.41 18.65 -13.61
CA ALA A 723 -21.79 17.39 -14.22
C ALA A 723 -22.64 16.52 -13.25
N ILE A 724 -22.21 16.44 -11.99
CA ILE A 724 -22.94 15.68 -10.95
C ILE A 724 -24.33 16.30 -10.64
N LEU A 725 -24.41 17.63 -10.59
CA LEU A 725 -25.68 18.33 -10.33
C LEU A 725 -26.64 18.32 -11.54
N ARG A 726 -26.17 18.02 -12.75
CA ARG A 726 -27.02 17.88 -13.95
C ARG A 726 -27.48 16.45 -14.25
N GLY A 727 -26.91 15.45 -13.60
CA GLY A 727 -27.27 14.03 -13.75
C GLY A 727 -28.32 13.52 -12.77
N GLY A 728 -28.86 14.34 -11.91
CA GLY A 728 -29.88 13.99 -10.94
C GLY A 728 -31.28 14.56 -11.31
N ASN A 729 -31.86 13.99 -12.35
CA ASN A 729 -33.31 14.02 -12.57
C ASN A 729 -33.75 12.68 -13.19
#